data_b45b1ad63424225b0c59adc0a34f97bc
#
_entry.id   b45b1ad63424225b0c59adc0a34f97bc
#
_cell.length_a   1.000
_cell.length_b   1.000
_cell.length_c   1.000
_cell.angle_alpha   90.00
_cell.angle_beta   90.00
_cell.angle_gamma   90.00
#
_symmetry.space_group_name_H-M   'P 1'
#
loop_
_entity.id
_entity.type
_entity.pdbx_description
1 polymer ?
#
loop_
_entity_poly.entity_id
_entity_poly.type
_entity_poly.pdbx_seq_one_letter_code
_entity_poly.pdbx_strand_id
1 'polypeptide(L)'
;MAKTGSGHTARSILWGGALALAGVAGASAVSAGCGSDGKDLFIVPYDAGSDVEDGGGGDAGPDFDPTLGGPCTEDSQCDDLIPCTFDRCDTTLSRCRNIPDDTQCADSEYCNGQEKCVLRLGCVPGPVVTCQDDDFCTIDRCVEATRSCVRSERDSDGDGDPDDHCAPSRDCDDTDPTVSSLHTEICGNFKDDNCNGLIDEQPCSVPANDACGTALAVTAPGTFLLDTTATKKDYATTCTVTSPAAARDIVLAITVPPGAAKDVLVRARTSAPANEVAVAIQSTCGEAASELHCGRIGGASEARSIARGLAAGTTVYAVVTTQAESRVDVTVDMLTASTKPTNESCAAPQPVPLDAPFTVSLVDPAKDLESACARAKTGELTYSFTLVEPRDVRIFASTLSGIGEPVVSMRSSTCADELRCRAGSTPPVFARNLPAGTHVFSVAGTSQIDANVVVKTYPATPAPPNQSCATAPDIAPNTTVSVDLAGQEDAIKNGCLAGGPNAAYKLDLAQASDVLLIGRFPQNEIGAVSLSRPACESGDLLQCSPGFTPQRVSRRNLPAGSYRAVIADEQGLSTQLTALVRPTLAPTTVTSDSCVNPQTIPETGGFFTGDTTNATADMSAGCDAPGQPIGGAKDQLLRLVLTQPRRVVFDMSGSVNTTLLSVRRGDPCPGVEITNACSPGTTPNRSFLDLPLAAGTYWVQVDGYAGAEGPWNLDVRVLPP
;
A
#
# COMPACT_ATOMS: atom_id res chain seq x y z
N MET A 1 53.16 -0.25 -39.35
CA MET A 1 53.64 -0.56 -38.00
C MET A 1 52.44 -0.66 -37.11
N ALA A 2 52.22 -1.85 -36.61
CA ALA A 2 50.99 -2.29 -35.93
C ALA A 2 50.84 -1.66 -34.54
N LYS A 3 49.59 -1.33 -34.16
CA LYS A 3 49.17 -1.17 -32.78
C LYS A 3 47.89 -1.98 -32.55
N THR A 4 48.04 -2.97 -31.73
CA THR A 4 47.02 -3.82 -31.19
C THR A 4 46.22 -3.07 -30.13
N GLY A 5 44.90 -3.04 -30.25
CA GLY A 5 43.97 -2.58 -29.24
C GLY A 5 43.30 -3.76 -28.58
N SER A 6 43.36 -3.83 -27.25
CA SER A 6 42.64 -4.80 -26.44
C SER A 6 41.24 -4.28 -26.07
N GLY A 7 40.21 -5.00 -26.47
CA GLY A 7 38.87 -4.70 -26.09
C GLY A 7 38.52 -5.33 -24.71
N HIS A 8 37.94 -4.55 -23.84
CA HIS A 8 37.29 -5.04 -22.61
C HIS A 8 35.80 -5.21 -22.87
N THR A 9 35.38 -6.45 -22.86
CA THR A 9 33.96 -6.85 -22.84
C THR A 9 33.43 -6.72 -21.42
N ALA A 10 32.45 -5.84 -21.22
CA ALA A 10 31.64 -5.80 -20.03
C ALA A 10 30.64 -6.99 -20.04
N ARG A 11 30.70 -7.80 -19.04
CA ARG A 11 29.70 -8.85 -18.77
C ARG A 11 28.56 -8.27 -17.93
N SER A 12 27.39 -8.19 -18.52
CA SER A 12 26.12 -7.95 -17.83
C SER A 12 25.70 -9.22 -17.11
N ILE A 13 25.52 -9.18 -15.81
CA ILE A 13 24.94 -10.26 -15.01
C ILE A 13 23.44 -9.98 -14.90
N LEU A 14 22.64 -10.79 -15.60
CA LEU A 14 21.20 -10.88 -15.44
C LEU A 14 20.90 -11.76 -14.22
N TRP A 15 20.22 -11.19 -13.23
CA TRP A 15 19.58 -11.94 -12.15
C TRP A 15 18.11 -12.15 -12.51
N GLY A 16 17.78 -13.36 -12.86
CA GLY A 16 16.40 -13.83 -12.96
C GLY A 16 15.99 -14.46 -11.63
N GLY A 17 15.07 -13.83 -10.94
CA GLY A 17 14.38 -14.40 -9.78
C GLY A 17 12.97 -14.76 -10.18
N ALA A 18 12.69 -16.08 -10.28
CA ALA A 18 11.34 -16.59 -10.45
C ALA A 18 10.66 -16.63 -9.07
N LEU A 19 9.57 -15.87 -8.86
CA LEU A 19 8.65 -16.05 -7.75
C LEU A 19 7.48 -16.91 -8.22
N ALA A 20 7.35 -18.09 -7.62
CA ALA A 20 6.14 -18.88 -7.70
C ALA A 20 5.14 -18.35 -6.67
N LEU A 21 3.99 -17.88 -7.11
CA LEU A 21 2.84 -17.56 -6.27
C LEU A 21 1.94 -18.77 -6.13
N ALA A 22 1.85 -19.30 -4.92
CA ALA A 22 0.78 -20.20 -4.54
C ALA A 22 -0.35 -19.37 -3.93
N GLY A 23 -1.51 -19.36 -4.56
CA GLY A 23 -2.70 -18.69 -4.07
C GLY A 23 -3.38 -19.50 -2.97
N VAL A 24 -3.83 -18.80 -1.93
CA VAL A 24 -4.87 -19.28 -1.01
C VAL A 24 -5.92 -18.18 -0.92
N ALA A 25 -7.10 -18.53 -1.39
CA ALA A 25 -8.30 -17.72 -1.27
C ALA A 25 -8.80 -17.75 0.20
N GLY A 26 -9.02 -16.59 0.76
CA GLY A 26 -9.75 -16.39 2.00
C GLY A 26 -10.63 -15.16 1.85
N ALA A 27 -11.90 -15.38 1.50
CA ALA A 27 -12.89 -14.33 1.42
C ALA A 27 -13.30 -13.87 2.81
N SER A 28 -13.21 -12.58 3.07
CA SER A 28 -14.02 -11.91 4.09
C SER A 28 -14.40 -10.54 3.55
N ALA A 29 -15.64 -10.46 3.12
CA ALA A 29 -16.29 -9.21 2.75
C ALA A 29 -16.52 -8.35 4.00
N VAL A 30 -15.96 -7.14 3.99
CA VAL A 30 -16.39 -6.07 4.89
C VAL A 30 -16.81 -4.89 4.01
N SER A 31 -18.12 -4.69 3.96
CA SER A 31 -18.72 -3.50 3.38
C SER A 31 -18.52 -2.32 4.34
N ALA A 32 -17.78 -1.30 3.90
CA ALA A 32 -17.70 -0.02 4.60
C ALA A 32 -18.73 0.94 4.03
N GLY A 33 -19.78 1.21 4.81
CA GLY A 33 -20.66 2.34 4.58
C GLY A 33 -20.13 3.56 5.32
N CYS A 34 -19.97 4.69 4.65
CA CYS A 34 -19.72 5.99 5.24
C CYS A 34 -20.99 6.56 5.84
N GLY A 35 -20.94 6.97 7.10
CA GLY A 35 -21.94 7.80 7.74
C GLY A 35 -21.33 8.45 8.97
N SER A 36 -21.34 9.78 8.98
CA SER A 36 -20.82 10.66 10.01
C SER A 36 -21.70 10.67 11.29
N ASP A 37 -21.03 11.00 12.37
CA ASP A 37 -21.49 11.45 13.67
C ASP A 37 -21.73 10.40 14.75
N GLY A 38 -20.80 10.50 15.71
CA GLY A 38 -20.70 9.67 16.89
C GLY A 38 -21.86 9.77 17.86
N LYS A 39 -22.25 8.61 18.30
CA LYS A 39 -22.67 8.30 19.69
C LYS A 39 -22.58 6.79 19.88
N ASP A 40 -21.73 6.38 20.81
CA ASP A 40 -21.61 5.00 21.24
C ASP A 40 -22.94 4.46 21.74
N LEU A 41 -23.48 3.48 21.05
CA LEU A 41 -24.55 2.65 21.57
C LEU A 41 -24.04 1.21 21.63
N PHE A 42 -23.77 0.72 22.82
CA PHE A 42 -23.52 -0.69 23.09
C PHE A 42 -24.77 -1.49 22.73
N ILE A 43 -24.71 -2.28 21.66
CA ILE A 43 -25.73 -3.29 21.36
C ILE A 43 -25.27 -4.60 21.99
N VAL A 44 -26.00 -5.05 23.00
CA VAL A 44 -25.89 -6.39 23.56
C VAL A 44 -26.68 -7.34 22.64
N PRO A 45 -26.12 -8.44 22.13
CA PRO A 45 -26.87 -9.39 21.34
C PRO A 45 -27.93 -10.08 22.26
N TYR A 46 -29.17 -10.00 21.86
CA TYR A 46 -30.25 -10.77 22.48
C TYR A 46 -30.30 -12.14 21.80
N ASP A 47 -29.94 -13.17 22.56
CA ASP A 47 -30.01 -14.56 22.11
C ASP A 47 -31.46 -15.03 22.23
N ALA A 48 -32.04 -15.46 21.14
CA ALA A 48 -33.39 -15.94 21.09
C ALA A 48 -33.43 -17.44 21.41
N GLY A 49 -33.86 -17.71 22.61
CA GLY A 49 -34.68 -18.83 23.02
C GLY A 49 -34.26 -20.25 22.72
N SER A 50 -33.93 -20.99 23.76
CA SER A 50 -34.25 -22.40 23.86
C SER A 50 -35.09 -22.62 25.12
N ASP A 51 -36.22 -23.29 24.91
CA ASP A 51 -37.12 -23.76 25.95
C ASP A 51 -36.37 -24.57 27.02
N VAL A 52 -36.53 -24.19 28.26
CA VAL A 52 -36.27 -25.09 29.40
C VAL A 52 -37.48 -25.03 30.33
N GLU A 53 -38.16 -26.17 30.45
CA GLU A 53 -39.20 -26.42 31.41
C GLU A 53 -38.66 -26.42 32.84
N ASP A 54 -39.45 -25.79 33.69
CA ASP A 54 -39.91 -26.15 35.03
C ASP A 54 -38.91 -26.34 36.18
N GLY A 55 -39.20 -25.61 37.25
CA GLY A 55 -38.69 -25.94 38.57
C GLY A 55 -38.69 -24.82 39.62
N GLY A 56 -39.89 -24.45 40.10
CA GLY A 56 -40.10 -24.19 41.54
C GLY A 56 -39.76 -22.86 42.17
N GLY A 57 -40.79 -22.09 42.45
CA GLY A 57 -41.01 -21.48 43.78
C GLY A 57 -40.49 -20.06 44.06
N GLY A 58 -41.47 -19.12 44.15
CA GLY A 58 -41.40 -18.08 45.16
C GLY A 58 -41.24 -16.63 44.71
N ASP A 59 -42.30 -15.88 44.94
CA ASP A 59 -42.50 -14.44 45.00
C ASP A 59 -42.98 -13.76 43.71
N ALA A 60 -44.33 -13.66 43.63
CA ALA A 60 -45.05 -12.78 42.73
C ALA A 60 -44.81 -11.32 43.12
N GLY A 61 -43.88 -10.67 42.40
CA GLY A 61 -43.94 -9.22 42.20
C GLY A 61 -45.11 -8.90 41.27
N PRO A 62 -45.71 -7.70 41.31
CA PRO A 62 -46.86 -7.39 40.46
C PRO A 62 -46.48 -7.52 38.99
N ASP A 63 -47.31 -8.23 38.21
CA ASP A 63 -47.16 -8.40 36.75
C ASP A 63 -46.87 -7.07 36.11
N PHE A 64 -45.65 -6.94 35.58
CA PHE A 64 -45.24 -5.76 34.82
C PHE A 64 -45.87 -5.89 33.43
N ASP A 65 -47.03 -5.24 33.23
CA ASP A 65 -47.62 -5.11 31.90
C ASP A 65 -46.84 -3.98 31.14
N PRO A 66 -46.03 -4.32 30.13
CA PRO A 66 -45.22 -3.35 29.39
C PRO A 66 -46.08 -2.35 28.60
N THR A 67 -47.34 -2.60 28.39
CA THR A 67 -48.29 -1.70 27.70
C THR A 67 -48.85 -0.60 28.61
N LEU A 68 -48.60 -0.66 29.94
CA LEU A 68 -49.09 0.32 30.89
C LEU A 68 -48.14 1.50 31.07
N GLY A 69 -48.60 2.66 30.70
CA GLY A 69 -47.90 3.95 30.85
C GLY A 69 -48.21 4.73 32.14
N GLY A 70 -48.00 6.03 32.10
CA GLY A 70 -48.26 6.97 33.20
C GLY A 70 -49.72 7.16 33.57
N PRO A 71 -50.03 7.94 34.63
CA PRO A 71 -51.41 8.25 35.02
C PRO A 71 -52.09 9.14 33.96
N CYS A 72 -53.39 8.86 33.70
CA CYS A 72 -54.20 9.61 32.74
C CYS A 72 -55.65 9.77 33.17
N THR A 73 -56.33 10.74 32.56
CA THR A 73 -57.78 10.97 32.69
C THR A 73 -58.46 11.03 31.31
N GLU A 74 -57.70 11.17 30.25
CA GLU A 74 -58.16 11.24 28.84
C GLU A 74 -57.09 10.67 27.90
N ASP A 75 -57.45 10.19 26.71
CA ASP A 75 -56.58 9.52 25.74
C ASP A 75 -55.46 10.45 25.28
N SER A 76 -55.70 11.74 25.14
CA SER A 76 -54.72 12.74 24.73
C SER A 76 -53.46 12.85 25.58
N GLN A 77 -53.53 12.31 26.84
CA GLN A 77 -52.40 12.28 27.78
C GLN A 77 -51.52 11.04 27.62
N CYS A 78 -51.91 10.12 26.74
CA CYS A 78 -51.29 8.81 26.61
C CYS A 78 -50.37 8.67 25.40
N ASP A 79 -50.31 9.69 24.57
CA ASP A 79 -49.44 9.72 23.36
C ASP A 79 -47.97 9.46 23.77
N ASP A 80 -47.41 8.30 23.40
CA ASP A 80 -46.03 7.91 23.67
C ASP A 80 -45.09 8.28 22.52
N LEU A 81 -45.63 9.01 21.54
CA LEU A 81 -44.91 9.45 20.33
C LEU A 81 -44.39 8.30 19.43
N ILE A 82 -44.96 7.10 19.59
CA ILE A 82 -44.68 5.94 18.75
C ILE A 82 -45.85 5.78 17.75
N PRO A 83 -45.60 6.01 16.44
CA PRO A 83 -46.68 6.05 15.45
C PRO A 83 -47.50 4.76 15.30
N CYS A 84 -46.96 3.62 15.74
CA CYS A 84 -47.62 2.33 15.59
C CYS A 84 -48.25 1.82 16.88
N THR A 85 -48.33 2.60 17.94
CA THR A 85 -49.10 2.28 19.14
C THR A 85 -50.49 2.91 19.09
N PHE A 86 -51.45 2.21 19.64
CA PHE A 86 -52.77 2.73 19.87
C PHE A 86 -52.89 3.19 21.34
N ASP A 87 -52.81 4.51 21.52
CA ASP A 87 -52.70 5.13 22.83
C ASP A 87 -54.06 5.45 23.42
N ARG A 88 -54.33 4.90 24.59
CA ARG A 88 -55.62 4.98 25.22
C ARG A 88 -55.51 5.12 26.74
N CYS A 89 -56.35 5.93 27.33
CA CYS A 89 -56.50 5.98 28.77
C CYS A 89 -57.45 4.91 29.28
N ASP A 90 -56.92 3.97 30.04
CA ASP A 90 -57.77 3.04 30.79
C ASP A 90 -58.32 3.74 32.03
N THR A 91 -59.53 4.24 31.91
CA THR A 91 -60.18 5.02 32.97
C THR A 91 -60.49 4.18 34.23
N THR A 92 -60.47 2.85 34.14
CA THR A 92 -60.63 1.96 35.29
C THR A 92 -59.34 1.83 36.09
N LEU A 93 -58.22 1.86 35.44
CA LEU A 93 -56.91 1.83 36.06
C LEU A 93 -56.30 3.24 36.25
N SER A 94 -56.92 4.26 35.65
CA SER A 94 -56.40 5.64 35.58
C SER A 94 -54.95 5.67 35.05
N ARG A 95 -54.65 4.82 34.07
CA ARG A 95 -53.32 4.67 33.46
C ARG A 95 -53.42 4.52 31.95
N CYS A 96 -52.41 5.03 31.26
CA CYS A 96 -52.28 4.87 29.82
C CYS A 96 -52.04 3.41 29.45
N ARG A 97 -52.68 2.98 28.34
CA ARG A 97 -52.38 1.75 27.61
C ARG A 97 -51.92 2.10 26.21
N ASN A 98 -50.70 1.72 25.90
CA ASN A 98 -50.11 1.89 24.59
C ASN A 98 -50.02 0.50 23.93
N ILE A 99 -50.97 0.21 23.06
CA ILE A 99 -51.13 -1.12 22.48
C ILE A 99 -50.48 -1.15 21.10
N PRO A 100 -49.47 -2.01 20.90
CA PRO A 100 -48.84 -2.14 19.58
C PRO A 100 -49.81 -2.64 18.52
N ASP A 101 -49.80 -2.05 17.34
CA ASP A 101 -50.58 -2.46 16.18
C ASP A 101 -49.66 -2.62 14.97
N ASP A 102 -49.32 -3.86 14.65
CA ASP A 102 -48.43 -4.20 13.52
C ASP A 102 -48.96 -3.69 12.19
N THR A 103 -50.30 -3.49 12.07
CA THR A 103 -50.88 -3.00 10.81
C THR A 103 -50.49 -1.55 10.47
N GLN A 104 -50.06 -0.78 11.46
CA GLN A 104 -49.57 0.59 11.27
C GLN A 104 -48.12 0.65 10.76
N CYS A 105 -47.43 -0.49 10.78
CA CYS A 105 -46.04 -0.57 10.34
C CYS A 105 -45.86 -1.00 8.89
N ALA A 106 -46.91 -1.49 8.23
CA ALA A 106 -46.81 -2.03 6.88
C ALA A 106 -46.30 -0.98 5.87
N ASP A 107 -45.10 -1.18 5.33
CA ASP A 107 -44.44 -0.28 4.39
C ASP A 107 -44.75 -0.59 2.89
N SER A 108 -45.45 -1.65 2.63
CA SER A 108 -45.78 -2.18 1.30
C SER A 108 -44.66 -2.98 0.61
N GLU A 109 -43.54 -3.15 1.24
CA GLU A 109 -42.44 -3.97 0.75
C GLU A 109 -42.60 -5.41 1.25
N TYR A 110 -42.64 -6.38 0.33
CA TYR A 110 -42.87 -7.78 0.65
C TYR A 110 -41.56 -8.49 1.06
N CYS A 111 -40.46 -8.15 0.43
CA CYS A 111 -39.20 -8.90 0.55
C CYS A 111 -38.42 -8.56 1.82
N ASN A 112 -38.67 -7.43 2.46
CA ASN A 112 -38.05 -7.05 3.74
C ASN A 112 -38.72 -7.71 4.95
N GLY A 113 -39.83 -8.46 4.72
CA GLY A 113 -40.62 -9.17 5.75
C GLY A 113 -41.73 -8.31 6.29
N GLN A 114 -42.56 -8.93 7.14
CA GLN A 114 -43.70 -8.23 7.74
C GLN A 114 -43.24 -7.47 8.99
N GLU A 115 -43.34 -6.15 8.96
CA GLU A 115 -42.95 -5.28 10.05
C GLU A 115 -43.80 -5.55 11.33
N LYS A 116 -43.17 -5.29 12.46
CA LYS A 116 -43.81 -5.39 13.78
C LYS A 116 -43.68 -4.10 14.54
N CYS A 117 -44.73 -3.77 15.24
CA CYS A 117 -44.74 -2.69 16.21
C CYS A 117 -44.15 -3.15 17.53
N VAL A 118 -43.01 -2.61 17.92
CA VAL A 118 -42.36 -2.92 19.20
C VAL A 118 -42.42 -1.70 20.10
N LEU A 119 -43.01 -1.88 21.29
CA LEU A 119 -43.09 -0.84 22.30
C LEU A 119 -41.71 -0.18 22.53
N ARG A 120 -41.64 1.14 22.57
CA ARG A 120 -40.45 1.99 22.74
C ARG A 120 -39.49 2.02 21.56
N LEU A 121 -39.62 1.16 20.57
CA LEU A 121 -38.77 1.15 19.37
C LEU A 121 -39.51 1.60 18.12
N GLY A 122 -40.85 1.50 18.12
CA GLY A 122 -41.64 1.77 16.93
C GLY A 122 -41.70 0.58 15.97
N CYS A 123 -41.84 0.86 14.69
CA CYS A 123 -41.86 -0.16 13.66
C CYS A 123 -40.45 -0.74 13.46
N VAL A 124 -40.30 -2.04 13.57
CA VAL A 124 -39.08 -2.77 13.31
C VAL A 124 -39.28 -3.75 12.15
N PRO A 125 -38.31 -3.93 11.28
CA PRO A 125 -38.37 -4.87 10.16
C PRO A 125 -38.66 -6.30 10.68
N GLY A 126 -39.46 -7.02 9.93
CA GLY A 126 -39.67 -8.45 10.13
C GLY A 126 -38.49 -9.29 9.63
N PRO A 127 -38.55 -10.61 9.78
CA PRO A 127 -37.56 -11.48 9.16
C PRO A 127 -37.65 -11.36 7.63
N VAL A 128 -36.55 -11.06 6.99
CA VAL A 128 -36.43 -10.96 5.53
C VAL A 128 -36.93 -12.25 4.87
N VAL A 129 -37.70 -12.14 3.80
CA VAL A 129 -38.17 -13.32 3.05
C VAL A 129 -36.99 -14.01 2.40
N THR A 130 -36.64 -15.19 2.94
CA THR A 130 -35.57 -16.04 2.36
C THR A 130 -36.18 -16.94 1.29
N CYS A 131 -35.74 -16.79 0.06
CA CYS A 131 -36.22 -17.58 -1.07
C CYS A 131 -35.39 -18.84 -1.34
N GLN A 132 -34.28 -19.05 -0.62
CA GLN A 132 -33.36 -20.17 -0.84
C GLN A 132 -34.06 -21.52 -0.73
N ASP A 133 -33.84 -22.38 -1.73
CA ASP A 133 -34.39 -23.73 -1.80
C ASP A 133 -33.32 -24.84 -1.67
N ASP A 134 -32.05 -24.45 -1.38
CA ASP A 134 -30.89 -25.32 -1.27
C ASP A 134 -30.50 -26.02 -2.61
N ASP A 135 -31.09 -25.63 -3.74
CA ASP A 135 -30.68 -26.09 -5.06
C ASP A 135 -29.54 -25.18 -5.58
N PHE A 136 -28.36 -25.76 -5.76
CA PHE A 136 -27.20 -25.02 -6.29
C PHE A 136 -27.45 -24.46 -7.70
N CYS A 137 -28.32 -25.09 -8.46
CA CYS A 137 -28.55 -24.74 -9.88
C CYS A 137 -29.60 -23.64 -10.07
N THR A 138 -30.12 -23.07 -9.01
CA THR A 138 -31.05 -21.95 -9.09
C THR A 138 -30.50 -20.69 -8.41
N ILE A 139 -30.82 -19.55 -8.99
CA ILE A 139 -30.69 -18.25 -8.34
C ILE A 139 -32.07 -17.83 -7.84
N ASP A 140 -32.19 -17.86 -6.53
CA ASP A 140 -33.43 -17.53 -5.86
C ASP A 140 -33.51 -16.04 -5.56
N ARG A 141 -34.57 -15.39 -6.04
CA ARG A 141 -34.78 -13.96 -5.88
C ARG A 141 -36.19 -13.66 -5.36
N CYS A 142 -36.26 -12.87 -4.32
CA CYS A 142 -37.52 -12.26 -3.92
C CYS A 142 -37.84 -11.07 -4.84
N VAL A 143 -39.06 -11.05 -5.38
CA VAL A 143 -39.53 -10.01 -6.30
C VAL A 143 -40.70 -9.26 -5.70
N GLU A 144 -40.50 -7.99 -5.38
CA GLU A 144 -41.50 -7.09 -4.81
C GLU A 144 -42.79 -6.97 -5.65
N ALA A 145 -42.60 -6.80 -6.97
CA ALA A 145 -43.70 -6.57 -7.90
C ALA A 145 -44.73 -7.73 -7.93
N THR A 146 -44.26 -8.96 -7.78
CA THR A 146 -45.09 -10.17 -7.78
C THR A 146 -45.37 -10.73 -6.38
N ARG A 147 -44.68 -10.17 -5.37
CA ARG A 147 -44.71 -10.64 -3.98
C ARG A 147 -44.47 -12.14 -3.89
N SER A 148 -43.45 -12.62 -4.55
CA SER A 148 -43.13 -14.05 -4.61
C SER A 148 -41.65 -14.27 -4.85
N CYS A 149 -41.20 -15.47 -4.47
CA CYS A 149 -39.88 -15.96 -4.88
C CYS A 149 -39.90 -16.39 -6.35
N VAL A 150 -38.94 -15.90 -7.12
CA VAL A 150 -38.72 -16.31 -8.49
C VAL A 150 -37.38 -17.05 -8.53
N ARG A 151 -37.35 -18.15 -9.24
CA ARG A 151 -36.16 -18.97 -9.50
C ARG A 151 -35.80 -18.89 -10.95
N SER A 152 -34.54 -18.65 -11.23
CA SER A 152 -33.94 -18.73 -12.56
C SER A 152 -32.83 -19.76 -12.57
N GLU A 153 -32.52 -20.32 -13.72
CA GLU A 153 -31.31 -21.13 -13.87
C GLU A 153 -30.10 -20.30 -13.44
N ARG A 154 -29.08 -20.92 -12.85
CA ARG A 154 -27.87 -20.26 -12.40
C ARG A 154 -27.07 -19.81 -13.62
N ASP A 155 -26.89 -18.51 -13.71
CA ASP A 155 -26.17 -17.76 -14.72
C ASP A 155 -25.62 -16.54 -13.95
N SER A 156 -24.41 -16.70 -13.37
CA SER A 156 -23.90 -15.76 -12.39
C SER A 156 -23.28 -14.53 -13.01
N ASP A 157 -22.77 -14.64 -14.24
CA ASP A 157 -22.18 -13.53 -14.99
C ASP A 157 -23.16 -12.86 -15.98
N GLY A 158 -24.30 -13.52 -16.27
CA GLY A 158 -25.41 -12.94 -17.03
C GLY A 158 -25.21 -12.96 -18.55
N ASP A 159 -24.43 -13.87 -19.09
CA ASP A 159 -24.17 -14.02 -20.54
C ASP A 159 -25.28 -14.78 -21.27
N GLY A 160 -26.15 -15.46 -20.55
CA GLY A 160 -27.30 -16.21 -21.05
C GLY A 160 -27.05 -17.70 -21.20
N ASP A 161 -25.92 -18.21 -20.76
CA ASP A 161 -25.59 -19.63 -20.73
C ASP A 161 -25.41 -20.10 -19.27
N PRO A 162 -26.30 -20.94 -18.75
CA PRO A 162 -26.20 -21.40 -17.36
C PRO A 162 -25.00 -22.31 -17.09
N ASP A 163 -24.52 -22.31 -15.82
CA ASP A 163 -23.43 -23.09 -15.26
C ASP A 163 -23.43 -24.57 -15.68
N ASP A 164 -22.30 -25.09 -16.17
CA ASP A 164 -22.12 -26.46 -16.65
C ASP A 164 -22.31 -27.52 -15.54
N HIS A 165 -22.13 -27.16 -14.28
CA HIS A 165 -22.45 -28.02 -13.13
C HIS A 165 -23.97 -28.33 -13.03
N CYS A 166 -24.79 -27.50 -13.65
CA CYS A 166 -26.24 -27.63 -13.68
C CYS A 166 -26.77 -28.32 -14.94
N ALA A 167 -26.10 -28.12 -16.07
CA ALA A 167 -26.43 -28.75 -17.33
C ALA A 167 -25.16 -28.98 -18.18
N PRO A 168 -24.78 -30.22 -18.49
CA PRO A 168 -23.54 -30.53 -19.23
C PRO A 168 -23.45 -29.80 -20.58
N SER A 169 -22.25 -29.36 -20.93
CA SER A 169 -21.92 -28.67 -22.19
C SER A 169 -22.55 -27.26 -22.27
N ARG A 170 -22.60 -26.56 -21.19
CA ARG A 170 -22.96 -25.16 -21.12
C ARG A 170 -21.75 -24.31 -20.69
N ASP A 171 -21.97 -23.25 -19.92
CA ASP A 171 -20.92 -22.35 -19.46
C ASP A 171 -19.93 -23.06 -18.54
N CYS A 172 -18.68 -23.15 -18.96
CA CYS A 172 -17.61 -23.80 -18.19
C CYS A 172 -16.88 -22.85 -17.21
N ASP A 173 -17.22 -21.54 -17.21
CA ASP A 173 -16.77 -20.56 -16.22
C ASP A 173 -17.87 -19.51 -15.94
N ASP A 174 -18.91 -19.89 -15.19
CA ASP A 174 -20.08 -19.07 -14.78
C ASP A 174 -19.70 -17.77 -14.01
N THR A 175 -18.44 -17.35 -14.07
CA THR A 175 -17.96 -16.09 -13.51
C THR A 175 -17.34 -15.17 -14.57
N ASP A 176 -17.19 -15.64 -15.82
CA ASP A 176 -16.58 -14.89 -16.90
C ASP A 176 -17.50 -14.82 -18.13
N PRO A 177 -18.24 -13.74 -18.35
CA PRO A 177 -19.23 -13.62 -19.44
C PRO A 177 -18.62 -13.62 -20.84
N THR A 178 -17.33 -13.90 -20.99
CA THR A 178 -16.66 -14.11 -22.28
C THR A 178 -16.41 -15.59 -22.56
N VAL A 179 -16.71 -16.48 -21.62
CA VAL A 179 -16.58 -17.94 -21.69
C VAL A 179 -17.97 -18.54 -21.65
N SER A 180 -18.39 -19.24 -22.71
CA SER A 180 -19.75 -19.79 -22.81
C SER A 180 -19.86 -20.71 -24.01
N SER A 181 -20.68 -21.74 -23.91
CA SER A 181 -20.97 -22.63 -25.07
C SER A 181 -21.62 -21.89 -26.25
N LEU A 182 -22.08 -20.66 -26.02
CA LEU A 182 -22.67 -19.80 -27.06
C LEU A 182 -21.64 -18.93 -27.78
N HIS A 183 -20.41 -18.89 -27.29
CA HIS A 183 -19.33 -18.08 -27.84
C HIS A 183 -18.53 -18.82 -28.91
N THR A 184 -17.71 -18.10 -29.62
CA THR A 184 -16.69 -18.63 -30.52
C THR A 184 -15.34 -18.48 -29.87
N GLU A 185 -14.47 -19.44 -30.08
CA GLU A 185 -13.11 -19.45 -29.56
C GLU A 185 -12.34 -18.17 -29.89
N ILE A 186 -11.55 -17.68 -28.91
CA ILE A 186 -10.67 -16.52 -29.03
C ILE A 186 -9.22 -17.00 -29.04
N CYS A 187 -8.46 -16.64 -30.07
CA CYS A 187 -7.11 -17.15 -30.28
C CYS A 187 -6.11 -16.65 -29.24
N GLY A 188 -5.38 -17.57 -28.58
CA GLY A 188 -4.17 -17.29 -27.82
C GLY A 188 -4.40 -16.67 -26.43
N ASN A 189 -5.57 -16.88 -25.85
CA ASN A 189 -5.89 -16.42 -24.49
C ASN A 189 -5.74 -17.53 -23.43
N PHE A 190 -5.45 -18.78 -23.85
CA PHE A 190 -5.33 -19.95 -22.99
C PHE A 190 -6.61 -20.29 -22.22
N LYS A 191 -7.77 -19.95 -22.76
CA LYS A 191 -9.09 -20.30 -22.25
C LYS A 191 -9.82 -21.17 -23.29
N ASP A 192 -10.78 -21.91 -22.84
CA ASP A 192 -11.78 -22.59 -23.64
C ASP A 192 -13.02 -21.71 -23.68
N ASP A 193 -13.02 -20.70 -24.59
CA ASP A 193 -14.08 -19.68 -24.61
C ASP A 193 -15.42 -20.21 -25.10
N ASN A 194 -15.42 -21.33 -25.82
CA ASN A 194 -16.62 -21.95 -26.38
C ASN A 194 -17.05 -23.21 -25.62
N CYS A 195 -16.39 -23.54 -24.52
CA CYS A 195 -16.72 -24.66 -23.62
C CYS A 195 -16.81 -26.04 -24.30
N ASN A 196 -16.00 -26.27 -25.34
CA ASN A 196 -16.01 -27.54 -26.07
C ASN A 196 -14.97 -28.57 -25.57
N GLY A 197 -14.18 -28.21 -24.55
CA GLY A 197 -13.14 -29.02 -23.92
C GLY A 197 -11.77 -28.91 -24.60
N LEU A 198 -11.60 -27.99 -25.55
CA LEU A 198 -10.32 -27.66 -26.17
C LEU A 198 -9.98 -26.22 -25.85
N ILE A 199 -8.71 -25.84 -25.93
CA ILE A 199 -8.21 -24.48 -25.63
C ILE A 199 -7.53 -23.97 -26.90
N ASP A 200 -7.89 -22.73 -27.31
CA ASP A 200 -7.27 -22.04 -28.45
C ASP A 200 -7.36 -22.82 -29.79
N GLU A 201 -8.39 -23.62 -30.02
CA GLU A 201 -8.49 -24.38 -31.28
C GLU A 201 -9.08 -23.54 -32.42
N GLN A 202 -8.79 -23.96 -33.66
CA GLN A 202 -9.29 -23.30 -34.86
C GLN A 202 -10.68 -23.83 -35.28
N PRO A 203 -11.62 -22.99 -35.76
CA PRO A 203 -11.46 -21.56 -36.01
C PRO A 203 -11.70 -20.70 -34.75
N CYS A 204 -10.78 -19.73 -34.50
CA CYS A 204 -10.88 -18.81 -33.40
C CYS A 204 -10.87 -17.35 -33.88
N SER A 205 -11.38 -16.39 -33.10
CA SER A 205 -11.45 -14.97 -33.41
C SER A 205 -10.26 -14.21 -32.82
N VAL A 206 -9.89 -13.08 -33.44
CA VAL A 206 -8.93 -12.12 -32.87
C VAL A 206 -9.71 -11.14 -31.97
N PRO A 207 -9.24 -10.85 -30.73
CA PRO A 207 -9.91 -9.90 -29.86
C PRO A 207 -10.14 -8.55 -30.54
N ALA A 208 -11.31 -7.96 -30.30
CA ALA A 208 -11.62 -6.64 -30.82
C ALA A 208 -10.70 -5.58 -30.20
N ASN A 209 -10.27 -4.63 -31.00
CA ASN A 209 -9.44 -3.50 -30.57
C ASN A 209 -8.02 -3.84 -30.05
N ASP A 210 -7.58 -5.08 -30.17
CA ASP A 210 -6.26 -5.55 -29.73
C ASP A 210 -5.13 -4.91 -30.57
N ALA A 211 -5.36 -4.66 -31.84
CA ALA A 211 -4.35 -4.16 -32.76
C ALA A 211 -4.78 -2.88 -33.51
N CYS A 212 -3.79 -2.14 -34.04
CA CYS A 212 -4.05 -0.95 -34.87
C CYS A 212 -5.02 -1.24 -36.04
N GLY A 213 -4.97 -2.43 -36.61
CA GLY A 213 -5.85 -2.85 -37.73
C GLY A 213 -7.28 -3.14 -37.30
N THR A 214 -7.50 -3.43 -36.02
CA THR A 214 -8.82 -3.69 -35.42
C THR A 214 -9.26 -2.59 -34.47
N ALA A 215 -8.56 -1.42 -34.47
CA ALA A 215 -8.85 -0.31 -33.58
C ALA A 215 -10.29 0.16 -33.68
N LEU A 216 -10.93 0.44 -32.54
CA LEU A 216 -12.28 0.98 -32.48
C LEU A 216 -12.34 2.38 -33.13
N ALA A 217 -13.09 2.51 -34.18
CA ALA A 217 -13.28 3.80 -34.86
C ALA A 217 -14.22 4.71 -34.04
N VAL A 218 -13.71 5.89 -33.61
CA VAL A 218 -14.46 6.89 -32.85
C VAL A 218 -14.51 8.19 -33.64
N THR A 219 -15.71 8.61 -34.08
CA THR A 219 -15.94 9.82 -34.86
C THR A 219 -16.74 10.87 -34.11
N ALA A 220 -17.23 10.57 -32.91
CA ALA A 220 -17.98 11.45 -32.04
C ALA A 220 -17.65 11.22 -30.59
N PRO A 221 -17.83 12.22 -29.70
CA PRO A 221 -17.69 12.01 -28.24
C PRO A 221 -18.59 10.89 -27.73
N GLY A 222 -18.12 10.13 -26.76
CA GLY A 222 -18.90 9.04 -26.16
C GLY A 222 -18.12 8.27 -25.10
N THR A 223 -18.84 7.40 -24.41
CA THR A 223 -18.25 6.44 -23.48
C THR A 223 -18.40 5.03 -24.04
N PHE A 224 -17.32 4.27 -24.03
CA PHE A 224 -17.22 2.94 -24.59
C PHE A 224 -16.82 1.98 -23.47
N LEU A 225 -17.62 0.95 -23.26
CA LEU A 225 -17.27 -0.14 -22.39
C LEU A 225 -16.48 -1.15 -23.23
N LEU A 226 -15.21 -1.32 -22.90
CA LEU A 226 -14.27 -2.17 -23.63
C LEU A 226 -13.73 -3.25 -22.68
N ASP A 227 -13.25 -4.34 -23.25
CA ASP A 227 -12.69 -5.46 -22.52
C ASP A 227 -11.26 -5.72 -22.98
N THR A 228 -10.34 -5.92 -22.03
CA THR A 228 -8.95 -6.28 -22.31
C THR A 228 -8.68 -7.76 -22.10
N THR A 229 -9.71 -8.57 -21.82
CA THR A 229 -9.62 -10.02 -21.74
C THR A 229 -9.14 -10.57 -23.09
N ALA A 230 -8.18 -11.48 -23.05
CA ALA A 230 -7.55 -12.08 -24.22
C ALA A 230 -6.74 -11.15 -25.14
N THR A 231 -6.71 -9.84 -24.89
CA THR A 231 -5.81 -8.93 -25.63
C THR A 231 -4.37 -9.10 -25.22
N LYS A 232 -3.42 -8.56 -26.00
CA LYS A 232 -1.99 -8.64 -25.74
C LYS A 232 -1.43 -7.28 -25.41
N LYS A 233 -0.22 -7.23 -24.83
CA LYS A 233 0.56 -6.01 -24.66
C LYS A 233 1.44 -5.79 -25.89
N ASP A 234 0.91 -5.15 -26.92
CA ASP A 234 1.59 -5.00 -28.21
C ASP A 234 2.32 -3.67 -28.36
N TYR A 235 1.93 -2.64 -27.61
CA TYR A 235 2.41 -1.28 -27.84
C TYR A 235 3.23 -0.73 -26.67
N ALA A 236 4.34 -0.06 -27.02
CA ALA A 236 5.14 0.70 -26.06
C ALA A 236 4.58 2.11 -25.88
N THR A 237 4.46 2.54 -24.62
CA THR A 237 4.04 3.88 -24.21
C THR A 237 4.96 4.42 -23.13
N THR A 238 5.07 5.74 -22.99
CA THR A 238 5.98 6.34 -21.97
C THR A 238 5.45 6.21 -20.55
N CYS A 239 4.14 6.03 -20.36
CA CYS A 239 3.50 5.89 -19.05
C CYS A 239 2.90 4.49 -18.83
N THR A 240 3.67 3.44 -19.01
CA THR A 240 3.21 2.06 -18.81
C THR A 240 2.80 1.76 -17.35
N VAL A 241 1.96 0.75 -17.14
CA VAL A 241 1.56 0.25 -15.81
C VAL A 241 2.73 -0.40 -15.06
N THR A 242 2.61 -0.54 -13.71
CA THR A 242 3.72 -1.01 -12.86
C THR A 242 4.10 -2.47 -13.05
N SER A 243 3.20 -3.31 -13.56
CA SER A 243 3.45 -4.74 -13.80
C SER A 243 3.26 -5.08 -15.28
N PRO A 244 4.21 -4.73 -16.14
CA PRO A 244 4.02 -4.85 -17.59
C PRO A 244 3.92 -6.28 -18.10
N ALA A 245 4.32 -7.30 -17.34
CA ALA A 245 4.29 -8.71 -17.76
C ALA A 245 2.86 -9.28 -17.92
N ALA A 246 1.91 -8.77 -17.12
CA ALA A 246 0.50 -9.15 -17.18
C ALA A 246 -0.37 -8.08 -17.88
N ALA A 247 0.25 -7.01 -18.38
CA ALA A 247 -0.47 -5.89 -18.96
C ALA A 247 -1.14 -6.28 -20.29
N ARG A 248 -2.26 -5.63 -20.55
CA ARG A 248 -3.06 -5.77 -21.76
C ARG A 248 -3.29 -4.39 -22.37
N ASP A 249 -3.40 -4.28 -23.70
CA ASP A 249 -3.79 -3.02 -24.33
C ASP A 249 -4.88 -3.18 -25.37
N ILE A 250 -5.59 -2.07 -25.58
CA ILE A 250 -6.62 -1.91 -26.60
C ILE A 250 -6.44 -0.55 -27.29
N VAL A 251 -6.86 -0.45 -28.53
CA VAL A 251 -6.64 0.73 -29.37
C VAL A 251 -7.94 1.32 -29.88
N LEU A 252 -8.09 2.65 -29.76
CA LEU A 252 -9.14 3.43 -30.37
C LEU A 252 -8.56 4.35 -31.44
N ALA A 253 -9.16 4.37 -32.64
CA ALA A 253 -8.83 5.30 -33.72
C ALA A 253 -9.82 6.47 -33.69
N ILE A 254 -9.40 7.63 -33.20
CA ILE A 254 -10.24 8.78 -32.91
C ILE A 254 -10.05 9.83 -34.03
N THR A 255 -11.10 10.09 -34.81
CA THR A 255 -11.05 11.05 -35.90
C THR A 255 -11.81 12.32 -35.53
N VAL A 256 -11.11 13.46 -35.59
CA VAL A 256 -11.71 14.78 -35.34
C VAL A 256 -12.75 15.11 -36.39
N PRO A 257 -13.99 15.42 -36.00
CA PRO A 257 -15.07 15.71 -36.96
C PRO A 257 -14.78 16.98 -37.79
N PRO A 258 -15.45 17.14 -38.95
CA PRO A 258 -15.34 18.36 -39.74
C PRO A 258 -15.70 19.62 -38.94
N GLY A 259 -14.94 20.70 -39.12
CA GLY A 259 -15.19 22.00 -38.47
C GLY A 259 -13.93 22.61 -37.87
N ALA A 260 -14.05 23.21 -36.70
CA ALA A 260 -12.94 23.82 -35.98
C ALA A 260 -12.02 22.75 -35.36
N ALA A 261 -10.76 23.11 -35.16
CA ALA A 261 -9.79 22.28 -34.42
C ALA A 261 -10.33 21.92 -33.04
N LYS A 262 -9.97 20.71 -32.55
CA LYS A 262 -10.43 20.17 -31.28
C LYS A 262 -9.25 19.69 -30.43
N ASP A 263 -9.46 19.71 -29.13
CA ASP A 263 -8.70 18.89 -28.21
C ASP A 263 -9.43 17.56 -28.05
N VAL A 264 -8.70 16.47 -28.18
CA VAL A 264 -9.19 15.12 -27.89
C VAL A 264 -8.71 14.73 -26.51
N LEU A 265 -9.64 14.60 -25.58
CA LEU A 265 -9.41 14.11 -24.22
C LEU A 265 -9.92 12.68 -24.11
N VAL A 266 -9.05 11.75 -23.74
CA VAL A 266 -9.41 10.35 -23.51
C VAL A 266 -9.25 10.07 -22.02
N ARG A 267 -10.29 9.52 -21.42
CA ARG A 267 -10.34 9.11 -20.02
C ARG A 267 -10.62 7.63 -19.94
N ALA A 268 -9.90 6.91 -19.08
CA ALA A 268 -10.11 5.47 -18.90
C ALA A 268 -10.11 5.11 -17.42
N ARG A 269 -11.02 4.21 -17.05
CA ARG A 269 -11.14 3.66 -15.70
C ARG A 269 -11.44 2.16 -15.78
N THR A 270 -10.73 1.36 -14.99
CA THR A 270 -11.00 -0.08 -14.88
C THR A 270 -12.14 -0.35 -13.90
N SER A 271 -12.89 -1.42 -14.14
CA SER A 271 -13.90 -1.92 -13.20
C SER A 271 -13.30 -2.49 -11.92
N ALA A 272 -12.06 -3.01 -11.99
CA ALA A 272 -11.33 -3.55 -10.85
C ALA A 272 -10.52 -2.45 -10.14
N PRO A 273 -10.85 -2.06 -8.87
CA PRO A 273 -10.22 -0.92 -8.20
C PRO A 273 -8.71 -1.01 -8.00
N ALA A 274 -8.15 -2.22 -7.95
CA ALA A 274 -6.71 -2.44 -7.78
C ALA A 274 -5.91 -2.46 -9.09
N ASN A 275 -6.59 -2.41 -10.25
CA ASN A 275 -5.98 -2.52 -11.56
C ASN A 275 -5.59 -1.13 -12.08
N GLU A 276 -4.30 -0.90 -12.31
CA GLU A 276 -3.83 0.35 -12.92
C GLU A 276 -4.26 0.44 -14.38
N VAL A 277 -4.50 1.67 -14.84
CA VAL A 277 -4.77 1.97 -16.24
C VAL A 277 -3.88 3.11 -16.72
N ALA A 278 -3.42 3.02 -17.96
CA ALA A 278 -2.68 4.06 -18.65
C ALA A 278 -3.33 4.35 -19.99
N VAL A 279 -3.31 5.62 -20.42
CA VAL A 279 -3.84 6.08 -21.71
C VAL A 279 -2.75 6.87 -22.41
N ALA A 280 -2.31 6.41 -23.57
CA ALA A 280 -1.39 7.14 -24.44
C ALA A 280 -2.11 7.56 -25.71
N ILE A 281 -1.94 8.80 -26.14
CA ILE A 281 -2.43 9.28 -27.44
C ILE A 281 -1.25 9.41 -28.39
N GLN A 282 -1.31 8.70 -29.52
CA GLN A 282 -0.29 8.67 -30.57
C GLN A 282 -0.85 9.25 -31.87
N SER A 283 -0.02 9.96 -32.65
CA SER A 283 -0.39 10.43 -33.98
C SER A 283 -0.29 9.36 -35.06
N THR A 284 0.52 8.33 -34.82
CA THR A 284 0.66 7.14 -35.66
C THR A 284 0.54 5.91 -34.78
N CYS A 285 -0.35 5.01 -35.11
CA CYS A 285 -0.64 3.84 -34.30
C CYS A 285 0.60 2.95 -34.13
N GLY A 286 0.93 2.59 -32.89
CA GLY A 286 2.02 1.70 -32.54
C GLY A 286 3.41 2.35 -32.53
N GLU A 287 3.52 3.60 -32.93
CA GLU A 287 4.78 4.36 -32.98
C GLU A 287 4.98 5.15 -31.67
N ALA A 288 5.76 4.61 -30.73
CA ALA A 288 6.03 5.28 -29.45
C ALA A 288 6.60 6.70 -29.60
N ALA A 289 7.41 6.93 -30.66
CA ALA A 289 7.96 8.27 -30.98
C ALA A 289 6.90 9.28 -31.44
N SER A 290 5.70 8.83 -31.79
CA SER A 290 4.57 9.65 -32.21
C SER A 290 3.62 10.01 -31.06
N GLU A 291 3.96 9.65 -29.82
CA GLU A 291 3.16 9.92 -28.63
C GLU A 291 3.02 11.42 -28.39
N LEU A 292 1.80 11.88 -28.30
CA LEU A 292 1.43 13.28 -28.07
C LEU A 292 1.28 13.58 -26.58
N HIS A 293 0.73 12.63 -25.84
CA HIS A 293 0.54 12.72 -24.40
C HIS A 293 0.26 11.33 -23.81
N CYS A 294 0.66 11.12 -22.55
CA CYS A 294 0.40 9.88 -21.81
C CYS A 294 0.05 10.16 -20.35
N GLY A 295 -1.02 9.54 -19.86
CA GLY A 295 -1.46 9.64 -18.49
C GLY A 295 -1.68 8.25 -17.87
N ARG A 296 -1.31 8.08 -16.60
CA ARG A 296 -1.46 6.83 -15.84
C ARG A 296 -2.01 7.11 -14.47
N ILE A 297 -2.81 6.18 -13.94
CA ILE A 297 -3.28 6.22 -12.57
C ILE A 297 -3.44 4.81 -12.00
N GLY A 298 -3.27 4.66 -10.69
CA GLY A 298 -3.55 3.44 -9.93
C GLY A 298 -4.87 3.53 -9.17
N GLY A 299 -5.46 2.37 -8.87
CA GLY A 299 -6.70 2.26 -8.11
C GLY A 299 -7.97 2.64 -8.87
N ALA A 300 -9.04 2.95 -8.15
CA ALA A 300 -10.37 3.26 -8.70
C ALA A 300 -10.47 4.61 -9.44
N SER A 301 -9.36 5.28 -9.68
CA SER A 301 -9.31 6.60 -10.30
C SER A 301 -9.24 6.51 -11.83
N GLU A 302 -9.44 7.63 -12.51
CA GLU A 302 -9.51 7.76 -13.95
C GLU A 302 -8.20 8.27 -14.54
N ALA A 303 -7.54 7.49 -15.42
CA ALA A 303 -6.41 7.96 -16.21
C ALA A 303 -6.88 8.88 -17.32
N ARG A 304 -6.11 9.93 -17.63
CA ARG A 304 -6.48 10.94 -18.63
C ARG A 304 -5.31 11.25 -19.54
N SER A 305 -5.60 11.42 -20.82
CA SER A 305 -4.63 11.86 -21.82
C SER A 305 -5.31 12.85 -22.77
N ILE A 306 -4.59 13.90 -23.17
CA ILE A 306 -5.12 14.95 -24.02
C ILE A 306 -4.19 15.26 -25.20
N ALA A 307 -4.75 15.28 -26.41
CA ALA A 307 -4.08 15.79 -27.59
C ALA A 307 -4.74 17.11 -28.02
N ARG A 308 -3.95 18.17 -28.06
CA ARG A 308 -4.46 19.54 -28.21
C ARG A 308 -4.38 20.06 -29.65
N GLY A 309 -5.36 20.91 -30.04
CA GLY A 309 -5.34 21.67 -31.27
C GLY A 309 -5.36 20.84 -32.56
N LEU A 310 -5.95 19.65 -32.53
CA LEU A 310 -6.01 18.75 -33.69
C LEU A 310 -6.94 19.32 -34.76
N ALA A 311 -6.46 19.38 -35.99
CA ALA A 311 -7.26 19.85 -37.14
C ALA A 311 -8.41 18.89 -37.49
N ALA A 312 -9.46 19.39 -38.09
CA ALA A 312 -10.54 18.57 -38.60
C ALA A 312 -10.02 17.48 -39.56
N GLY A 313 -10.54 16.28 -39.46
CA GLY A 313 -10.10 15.10 -40.22
C GLY A 313 -8.81 14.43 -39.74
N THR A 314 -8.13 14.99 -38.74
CA THR A 314 -7.00 14.31 -38.12
C THR A 314 -7.47 13.08 -37.33
N THR A 315 -6.79 11.93 -37.52
CA THR A 315 -7.00 10.74 -36.71
C THR A 315 -5.82 10.60 -35.78
N VAL A 316 -6.11 10.37 -34.48
CA VAL A 316 -5.16 9.98 -33.44
C VAL A 316 -5.56 8.65 -32.84
N TYR A 317 -4.60 7.96 -32.25
CA TYR A 317 -4.80 6.64 -31.70
C TYR A 317 -4.61 6.66 -30.18
N ALA A 318 -5.65 6.26 -29.46
CA ALA A 318 -5.55 6.09 -28.02
C ALA A 318 -5.21 4.61 -27.70
N VAL A 319 -4.04 4.38 -27.13
CA VAL A 319 -3.64 3.08 -26.59
C VAL A 319 -4.00 3.09 -25.11
N VAL A 320 -4.94 2.26 -24.73
CA VAL A 320 -5.37 2.09 -23.34
C VAL A 320 -4.76 0.80 -22.80
N THR A 321 -3.89 0.91 -21.81
CA THR A 321 -3.19 -0.23 -21.20
C THR A 321 -3.69 -0.47 -19.79
N THR A 322 -4.08 -1.70 -19.46
CA THR A 322 -4.43 -2.14 -18.11
C THR A 322 -3.33 -3.02 -17.53
N GLN A 323 -3.21 -3.03 -16.19
CA GLN A 323 -2.21 -3.84 -15.49
C GLN A 323 -2.47 -5.34 -15.59
N ALA A 324 -3.74 -5.72 -15.70
CA ALA A 324 -4.24 -7.08 -15.89
C ALA A 324 -5.55 -7.00 -16.68
N GLU A 325 -6.05 -8.14 -17.13
CA GLU A 325 -7.35 -8.25 -17.78
C GLU A 325 -8.45 -7.54 -16.99
N SER A 326 -9.25 -6.73 -17.66
CA SER A 326 -10.28 -5.90 -17.04
C SER A 326 -11.26 -5.33 -18.05
N ARG A 327 -12.48 -5.12 -17.60
CA ARG A 327 -13.40 -4.19 -18.29
C ARG A 327 -12.96 -2.76 -18.03
N VAL A 328 -13.00 -1.94 -19.06
CA VAL A 328 -12.52 -0.55 -19.05
C VAL A 328 -13.57 0.37 -19.61
N ASP A 329 -14.01 1.34 -18.83
CA ASP A 329 -14.79 2.47 -19.31
C ASP A 329 -13.86 3.48 -19.97
N VAL A 330 -13.96 3.69 -21.28
CA VAL A 330 -13.18 4.67 -22.03
C VAL A 330 -14.09 5.77 -22.51
N THR A 331 -13.88 6.98 -22.02
CA THR A 331 -14.64 8.17 -22.47
C THR A 331 -13.76 9.04 -23.35
N VAL A 332 -14.28 9.38 -24.53
CA VAL A 332 -13.65 10.28 -25.49
C VAL A 332 -14.44 11.58 -25.55
N ASP A 333 -13.80 12.69 -25.21
CA ASP A 333 -14.36 14.04 -25.34
C ASP A 333 -13.63 14.79 -26.46
N MET A 334 -14.36 15.59 -27.20
CA MET A 334 -13.84 16.47 -28.25
C MET A 334 -14.11 17.93 -27.89
N LEU A 335 -13.18 18.52 -27.16
CA LEU A 335 -13.32 19.85 -26.58
C LEU A 335 -12.94 20.96 -27.58
N THR A 336 -13.24 22.21 -27.24
CA THR A 336 -12.72 23.37 -27.99
C THR A 336 -11.21 23.40 -27.86
N ALA A 337 -10.48 23.62 -28.95
CA ALA A 337 -9.03 23.66 -28.97
C ALA A 337 -8.47 24.68 -27.96
N SER A 338 -7.54 24.23 -27.14
CA SER A 338 -6.84 25.01 -26.11
C SER A 338 -5.36 25.13 -26.42
N THR A 339 -4.69 26.09 -25.81
CA THR A 339 -3.23 26.21 -25.85
C THR A 339 -2.62 25.44 -24.70
N LYS A 340 -1.42 24.86 -24.92
CA LYS A 340 -0.64 24.27 -23.84
C LYS A 340 -0.32 25.31 -22.77
N PRO A 341 -0.23 24.92 -21.49
CA PRO A 341 0.31 25.79 -20.45
C PRO A 341 1.73 26.25 -20.83
N THR A 342 2.01 27.54 -20.72
CA THR A 342 3.30 28.10 -21.11
C THR A 342 4.44 27.59 -20.23
N ASN A 343 4.11 27.18 -19.01
CA ASN A 343 5.03 26.66 -17.99
C ASN A 343 5.09 25.12 -17.94
N GLU A 344 4.71 24.44 -19.00
CA GLU A 344 4.94 22.98 -19.14
C GLU A 344 6.44 22.65 -19.22
N SER A 345 7.26 23.59 -19.67
CA SER A 345 8.72 23.40 -19.77
C SER A 345 9.48 24.44 -18.96
N CYS A 346 10.75 24.13 -18.65
CA CYS A 346 11.65 25.06 -17.99
C CYS A 346 12.09 26.28 -18.82
N ALA A 347 11.73 26.34 -20.08
CA ALA A 347 12.00 27.52 -20.91
C ALA A 347 11.20 28.74 -20.47
N ALA A 348 10.02 28.53 -19.86
CA ALA A 348 9.14 29.60 -19.44
C ALA A 348 8.49 29.30 -18.08
N PRO A 349 9.22 29.14 -16.98
CA PRO A 349 8.64 28.90 -15.66
C PRO A 349 7.79 30.06 -15.21
N GLN A 350 6.57 29.80 -14.73
CA GLN A 350 5.64 30.84 -14.31
C GLN A 350 6.08 31.47 -13.01
N PRO A 351 6.25 32.81 -12.92
CA PRO A 351 6.56 33.49 -11.68
C PRO A 351 5.42 33.35 -10.67
N VAL A 352 5.76 33.03 -9.40
CA VAL A 352 4.78 32.93 -8.32
C VAL A 352 5.13 33.90 -7.18
N PRO A 353 4.10 34.34 -6.42
CA PRO A 353 4.32 35.21 -5.27
C PRO A 353 5.00 34.43 -4.12
N LEU A 354 5.80 35.13 -3.33
CA LEU A 354 6.31 34.64 -2.06
C LEU A 354 5.24 34.81 -0.97
N ASP A 355 5.22 33.88 -0.03
CA ASP A 355 4.39 33.89 1.19
C ASP A 355 2.87 33.92 0.96
N ALA A 356 2.42 33.71 -0.27
CA ALA A 356 1.02 33.62 -0.66
C ALA A 356 0.72 32.30 -1.39
N PRO A 357 -0.46 31.68 -1.16
CA PRO A 357 -0.85 30.46 -1.83
C PRO A 357 -1.26 30.70 -3.30
N PHE A 358 -1.03 29.70 -4.15
CA PHE A 358 -1.55 29.65 -5.51
C PHE A 358 -1.97 28.21 -5.87
N THR A 359 -2.91 28.08 -6.78
CA THR A 359 -3.45 26.78 -7.21
C THR A 359 -2.75 26.29 -8.47
N VAL A 360 -2.49 25.01 -8.52
CA VAL A 360 -1.88 24.27 -9.63
C VAL A 360 -2.83 23.16 -10.05
N SER A 361 -3.18 23.07 -11.35
CA SER A 361 -3.89 21.93 -11.89
C SER A 361 -2.93 20.99 -12.60
N LEU A 362 -2.82 19.76 -12.10
CA LEU A 362 -1.93 18.71 -12.59
C LEU A 362 -2.73 17.62 -13.32
N VAL A 363 -3.79 18.06 -14.00
CA VAL A 363 -4.70 17.15 -14.69
C VAL A 363 -4.12 16.72 -16.03
N ASP A 364 -3.56 17.64 -16.79
CA ASP A 364 -3.15 17.42 -18.17
C ASP A 364 -1.75 17.93 -18.60
N PRO A 365 -0.77 18.21 -17.73
CA PRO A 365 0.57 18.61 -18.20
C PRO A 365 1.35 17.41 -18.74
N ALA A 366 2.29 17.69 -19.67
CA ALA A 366 3.21 16.67 -20.18
C ALA A 366 4.22 16.21 -19.10
N LYS A 367 4.71 14.96 -19.20
CA LYS A 367 5.75 14.42 -18.34
C LYS A 367 7.11 14.60 -18.99
N ASP A 368 7.79 15.71 -18.70
CA ASP A 368 9.07 16.08 -19.33
C ASP A 368 10.28 15.96 -18.39
N LEU A 369 10.06 16.00 -17.06
CA LEU A 369 11.14 16.01 -16.07
C LEU A 369 11.03 14.81 -15.12
N GLU A 370 12.15 14.12 -14.88
CA GLU A 370 12.20 13.06 -13.88
C GLU A 370 12.31 13.63 -12.46
N SER A 371 11.78 12.89 -11.45
CA SER A 371 11.86 13.24 -10.05
C SER A 371 12.30 12.04 -9.21
N ALA A 372 13.37 12.20 -8.46
CA ALA A 372 13.97 11.11 -7.67
C ALA A 372 13.09 10.65 -6.52
N CYS A 373 12.24 11.53 -5.97
CA CYS A 373 11.38 11.21 -4.82
C CYS A 373 10.01 10.62 -5.20
N ALA A 374 9.71 10.44 -6.48
CA ALA A 374 8.46 9.84 -6.92
C ALA A 374 8.72 8.73 -7.93
N ARG A 375 8.35 7.49 -7.57
CA ARG A 375 8.47 6.31 -8.44
C ARG A 375 7.51 6.38 -9.62
N ALA A 376 6.35 6.98 -9.40
CA ALA A 376 5.35 7.25 -10.41
C ALA A 376 4.85 8.69 -10.23
N LYS A 377 4.76 9.45 -11.31
CA LYS A 377 4.20 10.80 -11.30
C LYS A 377 3.52 11.10 -12.62
N THR A 378 2.59 12.06 -12.55
CA THR A 378 1.98 12.68 -13.74
C THR A 378 2.95 13.69 -14.36
N GLY A 379 2.52 14.37 -15.41
CA GLY A 379 3.21 15.53 -15.94
C GLY A 379 3.37 16.65 -14.90
N GLU A 380 4.29 17.55 -15.15
CA GLU A 380 4.64 18.63 -14.25
C GLU A 380 4.48 20.01 -14.88
N LEU A 381 4.28 21.00 -14.01
CA LEU A 381 4.34 22.42 -14.34
C LEU A 381 5.52 23.07 -13.62
N THR A 382 6.19 24.00 -14.30
CA THR A 382 7.38 24.69 -13.79
C THR A 382 7.05 26.11 -13.33
N TYR A 383 7.66 26.49 -12.21
CA TYR A 383 7.43 27.76 -11.54
C TYR A 383 8.75 28.41 -11.15
N SER A 384 8.74 29.73 -10.98
CA SER A 384 9.89 30.48 -10.48
C SER A 384 9.50 31.47 -9.39
N PHE A 385 10.43 31.73 -8.48
CA PHE A 385 10.34 32.82 -7.50
C PHE A 385 11.68 33.53 -7.41
N THR A 386 11.65 34.80 -6.96
CA THR A 386 12.87 35.62 -6.89
C THR A 386 13.07 36.10 -5.46
N LEU A 387 14.28 35.89 -4.93
CA LEU A 387 14.73 36.38 -3.63
C LEU A 387 15.58 37.63 -3.81
N VAL A 388 15.36 38.66 -3.00
CA VAL A 388 16.13 39.90 -2.99
C VAL A 388 17.37 39.80 -2.11
N GLU A 389 17.38 38.88 -1.16
CA GLU A 389 18.46 38.59 -0.23
C GLU A 389 18.47 37.08 0.09
N PRO A 390 19.55 36.51 0.67
CA PRO A 390 19.57 35.13 1.08
C PRO A 390 18.46 34.80 2.08
N ARG A 391 17.71 33.71 1.85
CA ARG A 391 16.59 33.25 2.68
C ARG A 391 16.58 31.74 2.84
N ASP A 392 16.03 31.27 3.96
CA ASP A 392 15.54 29.90 4.06
C ASP A 392 14.18 29.82 3.36
N VAL A 393 14.00 28.83 2.50
CA VAL A 393 12.78 28.66 1.71
C VAL A 393 12.16 27.32 1.99
N ARG A 394 10.84 27.30 2.19
CA ARG A 394 10.03 26.09 2.28
C ARG A 394 8.92 26.14 1.23
N ILE A 395 8.83 25.12 0.39
CA ILE A 395 7.76 24.98 -0.60
C ILE A 395 6.81 23.92 -0.10
N PHE A 396 5.63 24.33 0.31
CA PHE A 396 4.53 23.45 0.73
C PHE A 396 3.62 23.19 -0.46
N ALA A 397 3.15 21.97 -0.59
CA ALA A 397 2.08 21.62 -1.51
C ALA A 397 1.09 20.68 -0.83
N SER A 398 -0.20 20.86 -1.10
CA SER A 398 -1.26 20.00 -0.58
C SER A 398 -2.30 19.76 -1.64
N THR A 399 -2.86 18.56 -1.68
CA THR A 399 -3.93 18.20 -2.62
C THR A 399 -5.20 18.97 -2.26
N LEU A 400 -5.81 19.63 -3.26
CA LEU A 400 -7.11 20.27 -3.18
C LEU A 400 -8.22 19.35 -3.68
N SER A 401 -7.96 18.64 -4.78
CA SER A 401 -8.89 17.70 -5.38
C SER A 401 -8.15 16.54 -6.03
N GLY A 402 -8.84 15.41 -6.22
CA GLY A 402 -8.25 14.19 -6.75
C GLY A 402 -7.67 13.27 -5.67
N ILE A 403 -7.23 12.08 -6.08
CA ILE A 403 -6.63 11.07 -5.21
C ILE A 403 -5.15 10.96 -5.57
N GLY A 404 -4.28 11.54 -4.77
CA GLY A 404 -2.84 11.54 -4.98
C GLY A 404 -2.14 12.59 -4.15
N GLU A 405 -0.83 12.58 -4.22
CA GLU A 405 0.03 13.48 -3.47
C GLU A 405 0.81 14.40 -4.43
N PRO A 406 1.04 15.66 -4.05
CA PRO A 406 1.91 16.54 -4.82
C PRO A 406 3.36 16.09 -4.74
N VAL A 407 4.09 16.29 -5.85
CA VAL A 407 5.53 16.08 -5.96
C VAL A 407 6.16 17.43 -6.30
N VAL A 408 7.00 17.93 -5.41
CA VAL A 408 7.67 19.21 -5.58
C VAL A 408 9.16 18.99 -5.73
N SER A 409 9.75 19.53 -6.80
CA SER A 409 11.19 19.44 -7.04
C SER A 409 11.80 20.82 -7.28
N MET A 410 12.72 21.25 -6.44
CA MET A 410 13.60 22.37 -6.76
C MET A 410 14.65 21.95 -7.79
N ARG A 411 14.85 22.79 -8.79
CA ARG A 411 15.70 22.48 -9.94
C ARG A 411 16.75 23.56 -10.20
N SER A 412 17.78 23.21 -10.95
CA SER A 412 18.69 24.19 -11.56
C SER A 412 17.90 25.13 -12.50
N SER A 413 18.45 26.28 -12.82
CA SER A 413 17.79 27.27 -13.69
C SER A 413 17.45 26.74 -15.08
N THR A 414 18.11 25.69 -15.54
CA THR A 414 17.86 24.99 -16.80
C THR A 414 17.00 23.72 -16.63
N CYS A 415 16.63 23.38 -15.39
CA CYS A 415 15.99 22.14 -14.98
C CYS A 415 16.75 20.83 -15.26
N ALA A 416 17.99 20.92 -15.72
CA ALA A 416 18.81 19.74 -15.99
C ALA A 416 19.04 18.90 -14.71
N ASP A 417 19.21 19.59 -13.58
CA ASP A 417 19.49 18.95 -12.30
C ASP A 417 18.34 19.13 -11.33
N GLU A 418 17.95 18.04 -10.67
CA GLU A 418 17.09 18.07 -9.49
C GLU A 418 17.92 18.33 -8.24
N LEU A 419 17.72 19.47 -7.62
CA LEU A 419 18.48 19.87 -6.43
C LEU A 419 17.88 19.27 -5.16
N ARG A 420 16.55 19.28 -5.05
CA ARG A 420 15.77 18.75 -3.92
C ARG A 420 14.41 18.29 -4.38
N CYS A 421 13.89 17.25 -3.77
CA CYS A 421 12.61 16.68 -4.14
C CYS A 421 11.82 16.20 -2.91
N ARG A 422 10.50 16.34 -2.95
CA ARG A 422 9.54 15.81 -1.98
C ARG A 422 8.27 15.36 -2.65
N ALA A 423 7.78 14.20 -2.24
CA ALA A 423 6.44 13.73 -2.50
C ALA A 423 5.62 13.78 -1.20
N GLY A 424 4.33 14.06 -1.30
CA GLY A 424 3.45 14.23 -0.15
C GLY A 424 3.21 15.68 0.26
N SER A 425 2.26 15.87 1.17
CA SER A 425 1.85 17.19 1.63
C SER A 425 2.75 17.75 2.74
N THR A 426 3.44 16.89 3.47
CA THR A 426 4.36 17.23 4.55
C THR A 426 5.48 16.19 4.64
N PRO A 427 6.72 16.58 4.97
CA PRO A 427 7.21 17.93 5.14
C PRO A 427 7.41 18.66 3.80
N PRO A 428 7.59 20.00 3.83
CA PRO A 428 7.85 20.77 2.62
C PRO A 428 9.23 20.47 2.02
N VAL A 429 9.43 20.84 0.76
CA VAL A 429 10.79 21.00 0.21
C VAL A 429 11.46 22.15 0.96
N PHE A 430 12.58 21.88 1.58
CA PHE A 430 13.34 22.86 2.35
C PHE A 430 14.67 23.16 1.68
N ALA A 431 14.99 24.45 1.53
CA ALA A 431 16.27 24.97 1.09
C ALA A 431 16.76 26.04 2.05
N ARG A 432 17.93 25.81 2.64
CA ARG A 432 18.56 26.68 3.60
C ARG A 432 19.47 27.71 2.91
N ASN A 433 19.43 28.95 3.41
CA ASN A 433 20.31 30.03 2.97
C ASN A 433 20.41 30.14 1.44
N LEU A 434 19.27 30.04 0.76
CA LEU A 434 19.18 30.13 -0.68
C LEU A 434 19.57 31.55 -1.12
N PRO A 435 20.54 31.75 -2.04
CA PRO A 435 21.05 33.06 -2.36
C PRO A 435 20.00 33.97 -3.01
N ALA A 436 20.23 35.26 -3.02
CA ALA A 436 19.45 36.20 -3.83
C ALA A 436 19.48 35.79 -5.31
N GLY A 437 18.36 35.94 -6.01
CA GLY A 437 18.23 35.54 -7.43
C GLY A 437 16.93 34.79 -7.71
N THR A 438 16.76 34.38 -8.95
CA THR A 438 15.60 33.61 -9.40
C THR A 438 15.87 32.11 -9.27
N HIS A 439 14.93 31.40 -8.65
CA HIS A 439 14.95 29.97 -8.40
C HIS A 439 13.79 29.29 -9.11
N VAL A 440 14.01 28.08 -9.59
CA VAL A 440 13.04 27.29 -10.37
C VAL A 440 12.65 26.04 -9.58
N PHE A 441 11.38 25.70 -9.65
CA PHE A 441 10.87 24.44 -9.13
C PHE A 441 9.75 23.89 -10.02
N SER A 442 9.53 22.59 -9.98
CA SER A 442 8.43 21.93 -10.66
C SER A 442 7.46 21.34 -9.64
N VAL A 443 6.18 21.28 -10.03
CA VAL A 443 5.12 20.61 -9.29
C VAL A 443 4.49 19.57 -10.19
N ALA A 444 4.43 18.34 -9.72
CA ALA A 444 3.74 17.20 -10.33
C ALA A 444 2.82 16.55 -9.29
N GLY A 445 2.07 15.53 -9.68
CA GLY A 445 1.29 14.69 -8.77
C GLY A 445 1.68 13.22 -8.86
N THR A 446 1.45 12.43 -7.83
CA THR A 446 1.51 10.96 -7.96
C THR A 446 0.35 10.41 -8.79
N SER A 447 -0.71 11.22 -8.93
CA SER A 447 -1.82 11.08 -9.86
C SER A 447 -2.31 12.46 -10.32
N GLN A 448 -3.36 12.50 -11.13
CA GLN A 448 -3.96 13.76 -11.60
C GLN A 448 -4.71 14.45 -10.45
N ILE A 449 -4.17 15.55 -9.96
CA ILE A 449 -4.68 16.33 -8.82
C ILE A 449 -4.68 17.82 -9.14
N ASP A 450 -5.52 18.57 -8.42
CA ASP A 450 -5.29 19.97 -8.19
C ASP A 450 -4.58 20.16 -6.86
N ALA A 451 -3.60 21.03 -6.80
CA ALA A 451 -2.81 21.28 -5.61
C ALA A 451 -2.79 22.77 -5.22
N ASN A 452 -2.76 23.03 -3.92
CA ASN A 452 -2.44 24.34 -3.37
C ASN A 452 -0.96 24.37 -3.03
N VAL A 453 -0.23 25.37 -3.53
CA VAL A 453 1.22 25.50 -3.35
C VAL A 453 1.54 26.85 -2.71
N VAL A 454 2.50 26.84 -1.78
CA VAL A 454 2.99 28.06 -1.11
C VAL A 454 4.50 28.03 -1.03
N VAL A 455 5.17 29.09 -1.49
CA VAL A 455 6.60 29.33 -1.28
C VAL A 455 6.77 30.23 -0.07
N LYS A 456 7.11 29.66 1.08
CA LYS A 456 7.35 30.42 2.34
C LYS A 456 8.80 30.76 2.50
N THR A 457 9.07 32.02 2.92
CA THR A 457 10.42 32.52 3.16
C THR A 457 10.66 32.83 4.65
N TYR A 458 11.87 32.58 5.11
CA TYR A 458 12.32 32.83 6.47
C TYR A 458 13.72 33.47 6.46
N PRO A 459 14.14 34.16 7.54
CA PRO A 459 15.51 34.62 7.69
C PRO A 459 16.50 33.46 7.49
N ALA A 460 17.58 33.69 6.78
CA ALA A 460 18.62 32.71 6.52
C ALA A 460 19.22 32.19 7.85
N THR A 461 19.33 30.86 7.98
CA THR A 461 19.93 30.22 9.16
C THR A 461 21.19 29.46 8.80
N PRO A 462 22.19 29.37 9.71
CA PRO A 462 23.39 28.56 9.47
C PRO A 462 23.03 27.07 9.38
N ALA A 463 23.77 26.35 8.55
CA ALA A 463 23.58 24.89 8.47
C ALA A 463 23.99 24.21 9.78
N PRO A 464 23.19 23.26 10.31
CA PRO A 464 23.60 22.46 11.46
C PRO A 464 24.88 21.67 11.14
N PRO A 465 25.73 21.41 12.14
CA PRO A 465 26.98 20.66 11.90
C PRO A 465 26.79 19.29 11.24
N ASN A 466 25.70 18.58 11.57
CA ASN A 466 25.37 17.28 11.00
C ASN A 466 24.69 17.32 9.63
N GLN A 467 24.57 18.51 9.01
CA GLN A 467 24.04 18.66 7.65
C GLN A 467 25.02 18.16 6.58
N SER A 468 26.31 18.08 6.90
CA SER A 468 27.33 17.60 5.98
C SER A 468 28.25 16.58 6.65
N CYS A 469 28.85 15.72 5.85
CA CYS A 469 29.82 14.75 6.35
C CYS A 469 31.16 15.37 6.80
N ALA A 470 31.49 16.55 6.26
CA ALA A 470 32.72 17.25 6.62
C ALA A 470 32.66 17.83 8.04
N THR A 471 31.51 18.33 8.45
CA THR A 471 31.28 18.96 9.76
C THR A 471 30.52 18.09 10.75
N ALA A 472 30.30 16.81 10.40
CA ALA A 472 29.51 15.86 11.19
C ALA A 472 30.03 15.77 12.64
N PRO A 473 29.16 15.98 13.67
CA PRO A 473 29.54 15.80 15.05
C PRO A 473 29.81 14.35 15.39
N ASP A 474 30.61 14.10 16.41
CA ASP A 474 30.91 12.75 16.88
C ASP A 474 29.69 12.05 17.45
N ILE A 475 29.52 10.78 17.15
CA ILE A 475 28.65 9.87 17.87
C ILE A 475 29.52 8.90 18.71
N ALA A 476 29.31 8.91 20.02
CA ALA A 476 30.06 8.03 20.90
C ALA A 476 29.66 6.55 20.71
N PRO A 477 30.60 5.60 20.76
CA PRO A 477 30.29 4.18 20.77
C PRO A 477 29.28 3.80 21.88
N ASN A 478 28.35 2.93 21.53
CA ASN A 478 27.29 2.39 22.40
C ASN A 478 26.33 3.45 22.94
N THR A 479 26.09 4.51 22.15
CA THR A 479 25.13 5.55 22.48
C THR A 479 24.00 5.66 21.44
N THR A 480 22.90 6.28 21.87
CA THR A 480 21.79 6.65 21.01
C THR A 480 21.67 8.17 20.99
N VAL A 481 21.53 8.76 19.81
CA VAL A 481 21.24 10.18 19.63
C VAL A 481 19.86 10.36 19.03
N SER A 482 19.12 11.34 19.54
CA SER A 482 17.88 11.79 18.91
C SER A 482 18.22 12.78 17.79
N VAL A 483 17.65 12.59 16.62
CA VAL A 483 17.91 13.37 15.42
C VAL A 483 16.63 14.02 14.96
N ASP A 484 16.58 15.35 14.98
CA ASP A 484 15.49 16.11 14.39
C ASP A 484 15.82 16.39 12.91
N LEU A 485 15.12 15.73 12.01
CA LEU A 485 15.30 15.93 10.58
C LEU A 485 14.40 17.01 9.99
N ALA A 486 13.45 17.58 10.74
CA ALA A 486 12.56 18.64 10.25
C ALA A 486 13.30 19.93 9.83
N GLY A 487 14.46 20.16 10.44
CA GLY A 487 15.35 21.29 10.11
C GLY A 487 16.52 20.93 9.22
N GLN A 488 16.57 19.72 8.67
CA GLN A 488 17.65 19.26 7.79
C GLN A 488 17.26 19.36 6.32
N GLU A 489 18.28 19.41 5.46
CA GLU A 489 18.10 19.31 4.02
C GLU A 489 18.44 17.88 3.54
N ASP A 490 18.04 17.55 2.34
CA ASP A 490 18.54 16.39 1.61
C ASP A 490 19.91 16.72 0.98
N ALA A 491 20.93 16.89 1.84
CA ALA A 491 22.25 17.38 1.43
C ALA A 491 23.26 16.27 1.15
N ILE A 492 23.09 15.08 1.75
CA ILE A 492 24.03 13.96 1.63
C ILE A 492 23.50 12.99 0.58
N LYS A 493 24.12 12.97 -0.58
CA LYS A 493 23.71 12.17 -1.75
C LYS A 493 24.52 10.87 -1.86
N ASN A 494 24.55 10.05 -0.84
CA ASN A 494 25.30 8.79 -0.83
C ASN A 494 24.58 7.61 -1.53
N GLY A 495 23.37 7.84 -2.06
CA GLY A 495 22.62 6.82 -2.81
C GLY A 495 21.83 5.82 -1.93
N CYS A 496 21.73 6.06 -0.60
CA CYS A 496 21.00 5.15 0.29
C CYS A 496 19.48 5.38 0.30
N LEU A 497 19.03 6.61 0.39
CA LEU A 497 17.61 6.99 0.30
C LEU A 497 17.49 8.14 -0.71
N ALA A 498 16.56 8.03 -1.63
CA ALA A 498 16.28 9.10 -2.57
C ALA A 498 15.30 10.11 -1.94
N GLY A 499 15.73 11.36 -1.84
CA GLY A 499 14.84 12.49 -1.57
C GLY A 499 14.42 12.72 -0.12
N GLY A 500 15.16 12.30 0.89
CA GLY A 500 14.86 12.57 2.31
C GLY A 500 15.83 13.52 3.01
N PRO A 501 15.40 14.40 3.97
CA PRO A 501 16.36 15.10 4.82
C PRO A 501 17.21 14.10 5.57
N ASN A 502 18.48 14.44 5.72
CA ASN A 502 19.46 13.54 6.28
C ASN A 502 20.42 14.25 7.23
N ALA A 503 21.06 13.46 8.09
CA ALA A 503 22.04 13.93 9.04
C ALA A 503 23.19 12.93 9.15
N ALA A 504 24.41 13.43 9.23
CA ALA A 504 25.61 12.64 9.40
C ALA A 504 26.18 12.77 10.82
N TYR A 505 26.75 11.67 11.30
CA TYR A 505 27.54 11.63 12.51
C TYR A 505 28.88 10.94 12.27
N LYS A 506 29.94 11.47 12.86
CA LYS A 506 31.27 10.92 12.76
C LYS A 506 31.44 9.78 13.76
N LEU A 507 31.90 8.64 13.28
CA LEU A 507 32.21 7.46 14.07
C LEU A 507 33.69 7.10 13.88
N ASP A 508 34.48 7.33 14.90
CA ASP A 508 35.89 7.01 14.89
C ASP A 508 36.14 5.64 15.58
N LEU A 509 36.87 4.78 14.88
CA LEU A 509 37.23 3.45 15.37
C LEU A 509 38.75 3.43 15.65
N ALA A 510 39.15 3.21 16.91
CA ALA A 510 40.55 3.12 17.30
C ALA A 510 41.22 1.82 16.85
N GLN A 511 40.44 0.78 16.59
CA GLN A 511 40.89 -0.56 16.18
C GLN A 511 39.83 -1.23 15.30
N ALA A 512 40.19 -2.37 14.72
CA ALA A 512 39.22 -3.15 13.95
C ALA A 512 38.03 -3.52 14.84
N SER A 513 36.82 -3.21 14.39
CA SER A 513 35.59 -3.26 15.20
C SER A 513 34.42 -3.86 14.45
N ASP A 514 33.52 -4.49 15.21
CA ASP A 514 32.19 -4.86 14.75
C ASP A 514 31.24 -3.68 15.07
N VAL A 515 30.62 -3.12 14.03
CA VAL A 515 29.71 -1.96 14.09
C VAL A 515 28.29 -2.39 13.75
N LEU A 516 27.33 -2.01 14.59
CA LEU A 516 25.91 -2.13 14.32
C LEU A 516 25.26 -0.75 14.50
N LEU A 517 24.80 -0.17 13.40
CA LEU A 517 23.99 1.05 13.42
C LEU A 517 22.51 0.66 13.39
N ILE A 518 21.70 1.32 14.22
CA ILE A 518 20.25 1.09 14.29
C ILE A 518 19.57 2.44 14.16
N GLY A 519 18.76 2.60 13.10
CA GLY A 519 17.85 3.74 12.90
C GLY A 519 16.44 3.38 13.30
N ARG A 520 15.82 4.20 14.16
CA ARG A 520 14.42 4.10 14.52
C ARG A 520 13.67 5.31 14.01
N PHE A 521 12.63 5.06 13.25
CA PHE A 521 11.75 6.02 12.61
C PHE A 521 10.35 5.90 13.21
N PRO A 522 9.47 6.89 13.05
CA PRO A 522 8.06 6.73 13.35
C PRO A 522 7.45 5.53 12.60
N GLN A 523 6.38 4.96 13.15
CA GLN A 523 5.69 3.84 12.50
C GLN A 523 5.14 4.25 11.13
N ASN A 524 5.22 3.33 10.17
CA ASN A 524 4.77 3.50 8.78
C ASN A 524 5.57 4.51 7.94
N GLU A 525 6.72 4.99 8.46
CA GLU A 525 7.62 5.86 7.70
C GLU A 525 8.80 5.08 7.13
N ILE A 526 9.21 5.46 5.92
CA ILE A 526 10.40 4.92 5.27
C ILE A 526 11.58 5.79 5.65
N GLY A 527 12.53 5.18 6.32
CA GLY A 527 13.80 5.80 6.63
C GLY A 527 14.97 4.97 6.17
N ALA A 528 16.18 5.48 6.31
CA ALA A 528 17.39 4.76 5.97
C ALA A 528 18.51 5.03 6.96
N VAL A 529 19.33 4.01 7.19
CA VAL A 529 20.60 4.12 7.86
C VAL A 529 21.69 3.68 6.92
N SER A 530 22.79 4.41 6.88
CA SER A 530 23.95 4.03 6.09
C SER A 530 25.25 4.25 6.83
N LEU A 531 26.25 3.49 6.42
CA LEU A 531 27.64 3.64 6.83
C LEU A 531 28.46 4.01 5.60
N SER A 532 29.20 5.11 5.68
CA SER A 532 30.01 5.64 4.58
C SER A 532 31.42 5.98 5.04
N ARG A 533 32.35 6.10 4.07
CA ARG A 533 33.64 6.76 4.26
C ARG A 533 33.43 8.28 4.46
N PRO A 534 34.49 9.03 4.87
CA PRO A 534 34.33 10.42 5.35
C PRO A 534 33.71 11.41 4.35
N ALA A 535 33.87 11.26 3.05
CA ALA A 535 33.33 12.21 2.08
C ALA A 535 31.82 12.03 1.84
N CYS A 536 31.28 10.82 2.09
CA CYS A 536 29.86 10.46 1.88
C CYS A 536 29.35 10.61 0.45
N GLU A 537 30.21 10.49 -0.53
CA GLU A 537 29.83 10.41 -1.92
C GLU A 537 29.24 9.01 -2.22
N SER A 538 28.62 8.84 -3.38
CA SER A 538 28.03 7.54 -3.75
C SER A 538 29.05 6.40 -3.77
N GLY A 539 30.32 6.69 -4.12
CA GLY A 539 31.44 5.74 -4.07
C GLY A 539 31.97 5.43 -2.66
N ASP A 540 31.57 6.20 -1.66
CA ASP A 540 31.99 6.03 -0.26
C ASP A 540 31.02 5.16 0.55
N LEU A 541 29.87 4.82 0.00
CA LEU A 541 28.86 4.01 0.66
C LEU A 541 29.38 2.60 0.91
N LEU A 542 29.47 2.21 2.18
CA LEU A 542 29.91 0.88 2.59
C LEU A 542 28.72 -0.07 2.74
N GLN A 543 27.62 0.42 3.30
CA GLN A 543 26.38 -0.32 3.45
C GLN A 543 25.20 0.62 3.67
N CYS A 544 24.04 0.22 3.18
CA CYS A 544 22.79 0.96 3.24
C CYS A 544 21.65 0.00 3.64
N SER A 545 20.71 0.50 4.45
CA SER A 545 19.50 -0.21 4.83
C SER A 545 18.32 0.76 4.82
N PRO A 546 17.56 0.86 3.73
CA PRO A 546 16.31 1.62 3.65
C PRO A 546 15.10 0.74 4.01
N GLY A 547 14.03 1.35 4.53
CA GLY A 547 12.74 0.70 4.82
C GLY A 547 12.09 1.16 6.11
N PHE A 548 11.13 0.37 6.59
CA PHE A 548 10.41 0.68 7.83
C PHE A 548 11.26 0.38 9.07
N THR A 549 10.91 1.05 10.18
CA THR A 549 11.62 0.93 11.48
C THR A 549 11.59 -0.49 12.05
N PRO A 550 12.69 -0.98 12.68
CA PRO A 550 14.04 -0.41 12.74
C PRO A 550 14.89 -0.80 11.51
N GLN A 551 15.66 0.13 10.96
CA GLN A 551 16.65 -0.17 9.92
C GLN A 551 18.03 -0.36 10.55
N ARG A 552 18.85 -1.26 9.96
CA ARG A 552 20.12 -1.66 10.54
C ARG A 552 21.21 -1.79 9.49
N VAL A 553 22.40 -1.35 9.87
CA VAL A 553 23.65 -1.61 9.14
C VAL A 553 24.57 -2.37 10.08
N SER A 554 24.94 -3.59 9.72
CA SER A 554 25.83 -4.44 10.48
C SER A 554 27.10 -4.73 9.68
N ARG A 555 28.26 -4.32 10.20
CA ARG A 555 29.57 -4.54 9.57
C ARG A 555 30.54 -5.10 10.57
N ARG A 556 31.12 -6.26 10.23
CA ARG A 556 32.14 -6.90 11.03
C ARG A 556 33.53 -6.54 10.54
N ASN A 557 34.47 -6.56 11.45
CA ASN A 557 35.90 -6.35 11.19
C ASN A 557 36.18 -5.07 10.37
N LEU A 558 35.43 -4.00 10.70
CA LEU A 558 35.66 -2.71 10.06
C LEU A 558 36.99 -2.14 10.56
N PRO A 559 37.96 -1.81 9.69
CA PRO A 559 39.29 -1.33 10.10
C PRO A 559 39.23 -0.09 10.98
N ALA A 560 40.30 0.15 11.75
CA ALA A 560 40.50 1.44 12.42
C ALA A 560 40.41 2.59 11.41
N GLY A 561 39.75 3.67 11.77
CA GLY A 561 39.55 4.81 10.88
C GLY A 561 38.33 5.64 11.23
N SER A 562 38.11 6.68 10.46
CA SER A 562 36.95 7.57 10.58
C SER A 562 35.87 7.18 9.58
N TYR A 563 34.63 7.10 10.04
CA TYR A 563 33.47 6.74 9.24
C TYR A 563 32.34 7.76 9.45
N ARG A 564 31.29 7.64 8.66
CA ARG A 564 30.06 8.44 8.81
C ARG A 564 28.88 7.51 8.91
N ALA A 565 28.15 7.65 10.03
CA ALA A 565 26.82 7.10 10.19
C ALA A 565 25.81 8.14 9.71
N VAL A 566 25.07 7.83 8.66
CA VAL A 566 24.08 8.73 8.08
C VAL A 566 22.69 8.16 8.32
N ILE A 567 21.78 8.99 8.81
CA ILE A 567 20.37 8.68 8.98
C ILE A 567 19.54 9.63 8.09
N ALA A 568 18.55 9.08 7.43
CA ALA A 568 17.64 9.82 6.56
C ALA A 568 16.21 9.32 6.78
N ASP A 569 15.22 10.16 6.53
CA ASP A 569 13.81 9.83 6.63
C ASP A 569 13.02 10.56 5.52
N GLU A 570 12.13 9.87 4.81
CA GLU A 570 11.39 10.48 3.69
C GLU A 570 10.54 11.67 4.12
N GLN A 571 9.99 11.65 5.32
CA GLN A 571 9.12 12.69 5.85
C GLN A 571 9.87 13.76 6.66
N GLY A 572 11.13 13.53 7.02
CA GLY A 572 11.91 14.46 7.83
C GLY A 572 11.44 14.58 9.26
N LEU A 573 11.00 13.49 9.84
CA LEU A 573 10.53 13.43 11.23
C LEU A 573 11.67 13.23 12.22
N SER A 574 11.36 13.36 13.51
CA SER A 574 12.31 13.04 14.56
C SER A 574 12.60 11.54 14.60
N THR A 575 13.88 11.21 14.59
CA THR A 575 14.39 9.83 14.51
C THR A 575 15.42 9.56 15.61
N GLN A 576 15.84 8.32 15.74
CA GLN A 576 16.92 7.93 16.66
C GLN A 576 17.99 7.14 15.90
N LEU A 577 19.24 7.48 16.11
CA LEU A 577 20.39 6.74 15.62
C LEU A 577 21.17 6.16 16.81
N THR A 578 21.30 4.85 16.83
CA THR A 578 22.13 4.13 17.81
C THR A 578 23.37 3.59 17.11
N ALA A 579 24.55 3.82 17.67
CA ALA A 579 25.82 3.27 17.20
C ALA A 579 26.38 2.29 18.23
N LEU A 580 26.29 1.00 17.95
CA LEU A 580 26.87 -0.05 18.80
C LEU A 580 28.21 -0.49 18.20
N VAL A 581 29.29 -0.36 18.99
CA VAL A 581 30.66 -0.65 18.57
C VAL A 581 31.34 -1.52 19.62
N ARG A 582 32.04 -2.53 19.16
CA ARG A 582 32.92 -3.34 19.97
C ARG A 582 34.15 -3.80 19.18
N PRO A 583 35.28 -4.17 19.83
CA PRO A 583 36.35 -4.87 19.13
C PRO A 583 35.83 -6.10 18.40
N THR A 584 36.39 -6.41 17.24
CA THR A 584 35.99 -7.58 16.46
C THR A 584 36.19 -8.86 17.27
N LEU A 585 35.13 -9.65 17.42
CA LEU A 585 35.16 -10.94 18.10
C LEU A 585 35.30 -12.08 17.09
N ALA A 586 36.05 -13.12 17.50
CA ALA A 586 36.04 -14.38 16.78
C ALA A 586 34.65 -15.02 16.86
N PRO A 587 34.14 -15.62 15.78
CA PRO A 587 32.86 -16.32 15.82
C PRO A 587 32.94 -17.56 16.72
N THR A 588 31.89 -17.78 17.51
CA THR A 588 31.66 -19.01 18.26
C THR A 588 30.71 -19.90 17.48
N THR A 589 31.13 -21.09 17.08
CA THR A 589 30.29 -22.05 16.39
C THR A 589 29.34 -22.73 17.34
N VAL A 590 28.05 -22.70 17.04
CA VAL A 590 26.97 -23.35 17.78
C VAL A 590 26.66 -24.68 17.14
N THR A 591 26.70 -25.74 17.94
CA THR A 591 26.37 -27.10 17.52
C THR A 591 25.24 -27.70 18.36
N SER A 592 24.78 -26.98 19.39
CA SER A 592 23.71 -27.44 20.30
C SER A 592 22.34 -27.13 19.64
N ASP A 593 21.52 -28.15 19.56
CA ASP A 593 20.14 -28.07 19.08
C ASP A 593 19.09 -28.45 20.13
N SER A 594 19.52 -28.65 21.37
CA SER A 594 18.63 -29.09 22.45
C SER A 594 18.98 -28.48 23.79
N CYS A 595 18.13 -28.69 24.78
CA CYS A 595 18.30 -28.26 26.16
C CYS A 595 19.44 -28.96 26.90
N VAL A 596 19.97 -30.06 26.38
CA VAL A 596 20.95 -30.90 27.13
C VAL A 596 22.32 -30.23 27.27
N ASN A 597 22.81 -29.61 26.19
CA ASN A 597 24.11 -28.93 26.17
C ASN A 597 24.03 -27.61 25.42
N PRO A 598 23.29 -26.60 25.90
CA PRO A 598 23.08 -25.35 25.18
C PRO A 598 24.37 -24.55 25.10
N GLN A 599 24.62 -23.90 23.98
CA GLN A 599 25.72 -22.95 23.87
C GLN A 599 25.48 -21.75 24.79
N THR A 600 26.42 -21.47 25.67
CA THR A 600 26.33 -20.34 26.60
C THR A 600 26.71 -19.03 25.88
N ILE A 601 25.83 -18.02 25.99
CA ILE A 601 26.13 -16.63 25.64
C ILE A 601 26.77 -15.98 26.89
N PRO A 602 28.00 -15.46 26.81
CA PRO A 602 28.59 -14.68 27.90
C PRO A 602 27.75 -13.44 28.24
N GLU A 603 27.78 -12.99 29.50
CA GLU A 603 27.09 -11.75 29.93
C GLU A 603 27.66 -10.48 29.25
N THR A 604 28.75 -10.60 28.52
CA THR A 604 29.34 -9.57 27.65
C THR A 604 28.83 -9.62 26.21
N GLY A 605 27.95 -10.58 25.89
CA GLY A 605 27.52 -10.86 24.53
C GLY A 605 28.53 -11.67 23.73
N GLY A 606 28.38 -11.73 22.42
CA GLY A 606 29.22 -12.51 21.52
C GLY A 606 28.80 -12.44 20.07
N PHE A 607 29.57 -13.08 19.20
CA PHE A 607 29.19 -13.36 17.85
C PHE A 607 29.15 -14.85 17.60
N PHE A 608 28.00 -15.35 17.19
CA PHE A 608 27.74 -16.78 17.07
C PHE A 608 27.42 -17.13 15.63
N THR A 609 27.80 -18.33 15.21
CA THR A 609 27.48 -18.90 13.92
C THR A 609 26.99 -20.33 14.10
N GLY A 610 26.02 -20.73 13.30
CA GLY A 610 25.51 -22.12 13.34
C GLY A 610 24.91 -22.49 11.99
N ASP A 611 24.36 -23.70 11.95
CA ASP A 611 23.67 -24.23 10.78
C ASP A 611 22.52 -25.13 11.25
N THR A 612 21.29 -24.82 10.89
CA THR A 612 20.11 -25.59 11.28
C THR A 612 19.82 -26.75 10.37
N THR A 613 20.55 -26.94 9.24
CA THR A 613 20.27 -27.99 8.24
C THR A 613 20.14 -29.39 8.84
N ASN A 614 20.98 -29.71 9.83
CA ASN A 614 20.98 -31.01 10.49
C ASN A 614 20.46 -30.97 11.94
N ALA A 615 19.86 -29.87 12.35
CA ALA A 615 19.25 -29.75 13.66
C ALA A 615 17.89 -30.46 13.76
N THR A 616 17.37 -30.63 14.97
CA THR A 616 16.02 -31.15 15.20
C THR A 616 15.00 -30.00 15.29
N ALA A 617 13.74 -30.30 15.09
CA ALA A 617 12.64 -29.35 15.23
C ALA A 617 11.98 -29.59 16.60
N ASP A 618 12.50 -28.93 17.63
CA ASP A 618 12.13 -29.21 19.02
C ASP A 618 11.19 -28.16 19.62
N MET A 619 11.22 -26.91 19.13
CA MET A 619 10.53 -25.79 19.75
C MET A 619 9.78 -24.93 18.73
N SER A 620 8.49 -24.76 18.96
CA SER A 620 7.69 -23.81 18.19
C SER A 620 7.89 -22.38 18.70
N ALA A 621 8.06 -21.43 17.79
CA ALA A 621 8.12 -20.00 18.11
C ALA A 621 6.77 -19.31 17.78
N GLY A 622 6.36 -18.38 18.65
CA GLY A 622 5.05 -17.75 18.56
C GLY A 622 4.83 -16.83 17.33
N CYS A 623 5.92 -16.47 16.63
CA CYS A 623 5.85 -15.64 15.43
C CYS A 623 6.22 -16.37 14.14
N ASP A 624 6.23 -17.70 14.14
CA ASP A 624 6.44 -18.48 12.92
C ASP A 624 5.21 -18.42 11.99
N ALA A 625 5.39 -18.84 10.76
CA ALA A 625 4.32 -18.86 9.78
C ALA A 625 3.16 -19.77 10.22
N PRO A 626 1.90 -19.42 9.96
CA PRO A 626 0.76 -20.28 10.27
C PRO A 626 0.86 -21.64 9.58
N GLY A 627 0.45 -22.71 10.30
CA GLY A 627 0.41 -24.06 9.74
C GLY A 627 1.72 -24.84 9.82
N GLN A 628 2.74 -24.34 10.50
CA GLN A 628 3.94 -25.12 10.76
C GLN A 628 3.65 -26.32 11.68
N PRO A 629 4.39 -27.45 11.53
CA PRO A 629 4.23 -28.62 12.40
C PRO A 629 4.56 -28.26 13.87
N ILE A 630 4.08 -29.10 14.81
CA ILE A 630 4.49 -29.02 16.22
C ILE A 630 6.00 -29.19 16.30
N GLY A 631 6.69 -28.23 16.93
CA GLY A 631 8.14 -28.16 16.95
C GLY A 631 8.73 -27.10 16.00
N GLY A 632 7.90 -26.52 15.08
CA GLY A 632 8.37 -25.49 14.15
C GLY A 632 9.32 -26.00 13.07
N ALA A 633 10.25 -25.15 12.66
CA ALA A 633 11.39 -25.54 11.83
C ALA A 633 12.55 -26.09 12.67
N LYS A 634 13.66 -26.45 12.01
CA LYS A 634 14.87 -26.94 12.71
C LYS A 634 15.55 -25.81 13.45
N ASP A 635 15.78 -26.00 14.75
CA ASP A 635 16.24 -24.94 15.64
C ASP A 635 17.57 -25.25 16.34
N GLN A 636 18.28 -24.22 16.76
CA GLN A 636 19.44 -24.28 17.62
C GLN A 636 19.25 -23.37 18.83
N LEU A 637 19.77 -23.80 19.98
CA LEU A 637 19.47 -23.18 21.26
C LEU A 637 20.71 -22.65 21.96
N LEU A 638 20.64 -21.38 22.41
CA LEU A 638 21.67 -20.76 23.22
C LEU A 638 21.09 -20.35 24.58
N ARG A 639 21.95 -20.34 25.62
CA ARG A 639 21.59 -19.94 26.98
C ARG A 639 22.29 -18.66 27.38
N LEU A 640 21.53 -17.66 27.85
CA LEU A 640 22.02 -16.42 28.41
C LEU A 640 21.60 -16.31 29.89
N VAL A 641 22.56 -16.06 30.78
CA VAL A 641 22.27 -15.77 32.19
C VAL A 641 22.67 -14.32 32.46
N LEU A 642 21.74 -13.53 32.96
CA LEU A 642 21.97 -12.15 33.37
C LEU A 642 21.92 -12.04 34.88
N THR A 643 23.00 -11.51 35.47
CA THR A 643 23.09 -11.29 36.93
C THR A 643 22.37 -10.01 37.35
N GLN A 644 22.12 -9.10 36.45
CA GLN A 644 21.42 -7.84 36.67
C GLN A 644 20.63 -7.43 35.40
N PRO A 645 19.69 -6.49 35.50
CA PRO A 645 18.97 -6.01 34.33
C PRO A 645 19.89 -5.47 33.23
N ARG A 646 19.60 -5.81 31.97
CA ARG A 646 20.40 -5.41 30.79
C ARG A 646 19.48 -5.10 29.62
N ARG A 647 19.92 -4.21 28.73
CA ARG A 647 19.42 -4.13 27.38
C ARG A 647 20.22 -5.10 26.52
N VAL A 648 19.52 -6.03 25.86
CA VAL A 648 20.17 -7.02 25.01
C VAL A 648 19.67 -6.89 23.58
N VAL A 649 20.61 -6.72 22.66
CA VAL A 649 20.36 -6.63 21.23
C VAL A 649 20.81 -7.93 20.60
N PHE A 650 19.90 -8.54 19.85
CA PHE A 650 20.13 -9.74 19.04
C PHE A 650 19.94 -9.37 17.58
N ASP A 651 20.95 -9.54 16.74
CA ASP A 651 20.92 -9.19 15.33
C ASP A 651 21.43 -10.35 14.47
N MET A 652 20.58 -10.84 13.58
CA MET A 652 20.89 -11.93 12.66
C MET A 652 21.32 -11.44 11.26
N SER A 653 21.66 -10.18 11.11
CA SER A 653 22.20 -9.65 9.85
C SER A 653 23.40 -10.45 9.36
N GLY A 654 23.42 -10.79 8.07
CA GLY A 654 24.46 -11.60 7.46
C GLY A 654 24.20 -13.11 7.45
N SER A 655 23.07 -13.58 7.98
CA SER A 655 22.60 -14.96 7.77
C SER A 655 22.24 -15.21 6.31
N VAL A 656 22.31 -16.45 5.84
CA VAL A 656 22.06 -16.81 4.43
C VAL A 656 20.61 -17.20 4.20
N ASN A 657 19.96 -17.82 5.19
CA ASN A 657 18.56 -18.26 5.15
C ASN A 657 17.60 -17.22 5.72
N THR A 658 16.30 -17.46 5.54
CA THR A 658 15.24 -16.72 6.21
C THR A 658 15.17 -17.16 7.65
N THR A 659 15.51 -16.25 8.59
CA THR A 659 15.70 -16.56 10.01
C THR A 659 14.44 -16.31 10.84
N LEU A 660 14.35 -17.01 11.95
CA LEU A 660 13.44 -16.72 13.05
C LEU A 660 14.22 -16.69 14.35
N LEU A 661 13.94 -15.73 15.20
CA LEU A 661 14.61 -15.54 16.49
C LEU A 661 13.56 -15.39 17.59
N SER A 662 13.62 -16.25 18.60
CA SER A 662 12.75 -16.20 19.78
C SER A 662 13.56 -16.18 21.06
N VAL A 663 13.13 -15.39 22.05
CA VAL A 663 13.75 -15.33 23.39
C VAL A 663 12.73 -15.78 24.43
N ARG A 664 13.15 -16.76 25.23
CA ARG A 664 12.35 -17.38 26.29
C ARG A 664 12.98 -17.13 27.64
N ARG A 665 12.19 -17.15 28.71
CA ARG A 665 12.65 -16.94 30.09
C ARG A 665 12.27 -18.10 30.99
N GLY A 666 13.14 -18.44 31.91
CA GLY A 666 12.90 -19.38 33.02
C GLY A 666 13.71 -20.66 32.94
N ASP A 667 13.68 -21.42 34.03
CA ASP A 667 14.18 -22.77 34.16
C ASP A 667 13.02 -23.67 34.61
N PRO A 668 12.92 -24.92 34.14
CA PRO A 668 13.85 -25.59 33.22
C PRO A 668 13.72 -25.11 31.77
N CYS A 669 14.75 -25.43 30.97
CA CYS A 669 14.73 -25.27 29.53
C CYS A 669 13.47 -25.95 28.90
N PRO A 670 12.87 -25.35 27.87
CA PRO A 670 13.23 -24.13 27.16
C PRO A 670 12.61 -22.83 27.74
N GLY A 671 12.01 -22.90 28.93
CA GLY A 671 11.29 -21.75 29.51
C GLY A 671 10.04 -21.33 28.72
N VAL A 672 9.56 -20.12 29.00
CA VAL A 672 8.37 -19.53 28.34
C VAL A 672 8.79 -18.38 27.44
N GLU A 673 8.29 -18.33 26.22
CA GLU A 673 8.54 -17.23 25.29
C GLU A 673 8.08 -15.91 25.90
N ILE A 674 8.92 -14.89 25.82
CA ILE A 674 8.61 -13.56 26.30
C ILE A 674 7.70 -12.85 25.28
N THR A 675 6.64 -12.22 25.75
CA THR A 675 5.77 -11.42 24.89
C THR A 675 6.58 -10.38 24.09
N ASN A 676 6.37 -10.31 22.77
CA ASN A 676 7.11 -9.47 21.84
C ASN A 676 8.62 -9.75 21.72
N ALA A 677 9.07 -10.92 22.15
CA ALA A 677 10.46 -11.36 22.02
C ALA A 677 10.63 -12.45 20.95
N CYS A 678 9.82 -12.40 19.91
CA CYS A 678 9.89 -13.23 18.72
C CYS A 678 9.94 -12.34 17.48
N SER A 679 10.85 -12.63 16.55
CA SER A 679 11.06 -11.83 15.33
C SER A 679 11.25 -12.74 14.14
N PRO A 680 10.27 -12.77 13.20
CA PRO A 680 10.44 -13.47 11.95
C PRO A 680 11.26 -12.61 10.98
N GLY A 681 12.19 -13.22 10.27
CA GLY A 681 12.93 -12.61 9.18
C GLY A 681 12.20 -12.85 7.86
N THR A 682 11.17 -12.07 7.56
CA THR A 682 10.39 -12.20 6.31
C THR A 682 11.19 -11.89 5.03
N THR A 683 12.36 -11.29 5.18
CA THR A 683 13.37 -11.15 4.15
C THR A 683 14.69 -11.72 4.66
N PRO A 684 15.54 -12.31 3.81
CA PRO A 684 16.83 -12.85 4.25
C PRO A 684 17.58 -11.90 5.19
N ASN A 685 18.06 -12.44 6.31
CA ASN A 685 18.97 -11.74 7.23
C ASN A 685 18.36 -10.68 8.17
N ARG A 686 17.05 -10.70 8.46
CA ARG A 686 16.43 -9.58 9.19
C ARG A 686 15.75 -9.89 10.52
N SER A 687 15.94 -11.06 11.13
CA SER A 687 15.49 -11.27 12.51
C SER A 687 16.28 -10.38 13.46
N PHE A 688 15.57 -9.66 14.32
CA PHE A 688 16.15 -8.67 15.21
C PHE A 688 15.29 -8.46 16.45
N LEU A 689 15.95 -8.46 17.61
CA LEU A 689 15.31 -8.13 18.87
C LEU A 689 16.19 -7.15 19.66
N ASP A 690 15.56 -6.19 20.32
CA ASP A 690 16.20 -5.21 21.20
C ASP A 690 15.36 -5.13 22.47
N LEU A 691 15.79 -5.86 23.50
CA LEU A 691 14.97 -6.18 24.66
C LEU A 691 15.57 -5.65 25.96
N PRO A 692 14.77 -4.99 26.83
CA PRO A 692 15.12 -4.77 28.22
C PRO A 692 14.86 -6.08 28.99
N LEU A 693 15.93 -6.79 29.38
CA LEU A 693 15.83 -8.05 30.10
C LEU A 693 16.20 -7.87 31.55
N ALA A 694 15.38 -8.38 32.47
CA ALA A 694 15.70 -8.42 33.91
C ALA A 694 16.79 -9.45 34.21
N ALA A 695 17.32 -9.48 35.43
CA ALA A 695 18.17 -10.60 35.89
C ALA A 695 17.42 -11.94 35.76
N GLY A 696 18.09 -12.99 35.31
CA GLY A 696 17.48 -14.30 35.11
C GLY A 696 18.14 -15.14 34.03
N THR A 697 17.61 -16.34 33.83
CA THR A 697 18.00 -17.27 32.75
C THR A 697 17.13 -17.09 31.57
N TYR A 698 17.75 -17.02 30.37
CA TYR A 698 17.12 -16.85 29.08
C TYR A 698 17.59 -17.91 28.09
N TRP A 699 16.69 -18.30 27.21
CA TRP A 699 16.94 -19.23 26.13
C TRP A 699 16.68 -18.51 24.82
N VAL A 700 17.67 -18.54 23.95
CA VAL A 700 17.63 -17.88 22.64
C VAL A 700 17.53 -18.96 21.59
N GLN A 701 16.38 -19.09 20.99
CA GLN A 701 16.08 -20.02 19.91
C GLN A 701 16.40 -19.34 18.59
N VAL A 702 17.27 -19.95 17.80
CA VAL A 702 17.57 -19.59 16.43
C VAL A 702 16.95 -20.63 15.51
N ASP A 703 16.08 -20.20 14.65
CA ASP A 703 15.21 -21.04 13.84
C ASP A 703 15.12 -20.48 12.42
N GLY A 704 14.49 -21.22 11.49
CA GLY A 704 14.15 -20.78 10.16
C GLY A 704 12.67 -20.43 10.04
N TYR A 705 12.35 -19.23 9.53
CA TYR A 705 10.97 -18.84 9.30
C TYR A 705 10.32 -19.68 8.20
N ALA A 706 9.10 -20.17 8.42
CA ALA A 706 8.32 -20.98 7.49
C ALA A 706 9.04 -22.28 7.04
N GLY A 707 9.76 -22.93 7.94
CA GLY A 707 10.48 -24.17 7.67
C GLY A 707 11.81 -23.99 6.96
N ALA A 708 12.33 -22.77 6.83
CA ALA A 708 13.65 -22.52 6.27
C ALA A 708 14.75 -23.13 7.15
N GLU A 709 15.84 -23.58 6.56
CA GLU A 709 17.01 -24.13 7.26
C GLU A 709 18.30 -23.63 6.61
N GLY A 710 19.42 -23.70 7.32
CA GLY A 710 20.73 -23.36 6.78
C GLY A 710 21.64 -22.56 7.72
N PRO A 711 22.77 -22.05 7.18
CA PRO A 711 23.73 -21.28 7.93
C PRO A 711 23.18 -19.95 8.43
N TRP A 712 23.48 -19.62 9.69
CA TRP A 712 23.06 -18.38 10.31
C TRP A 712 24.19 -17.70 11.08
N ASN A 713 24.03 -16.38 11.29
CA ASN A 713 24.86 -15.55 12.15
C ASN A 713 23.99 -14.87 13.21
N LEU A 714 24.51 -14.70 14.42
CA LEU A 714 23.85 -13.98 15.51
C LEU A 714 24.86 -13.09 16.24
N ASP A 715 24.68 -11.79 16.16
CA ASP A 715 25.39 -10.80 16.96
C ASP A 715 24.57 -10.50 18.23
N VAL A 716 25.15 -10.82 19.39
CA VAL A 716 24.53 -10.52 20.69
C VAL A 716 25.31 -9.42 21.39
N ARG A 717 24.63 -8.31 21.69
CA ARG A 717 25.16 -7.16 22.40
C ARG A 717 24.44 -7.02 23.75
N VAL A 718 25.18 -7.09 24.86
CA VAL A 718 24.66 -6.89 26.20
C VAL A 718 25.11 -5.52 26.68
N LEU A 719 24.17 -4.64 26.93
CA LEU A 719 24.38 -3.22 27.21
C LEU A 719 23.87 -2.88 28.62
N PRO A 720 24.34 -1.81 29.24
CA PRO A 720 23.65 -1.26 30.42
C PRO A 720 22.17 -1.06 30.18
N PRO A 721 21.34 -1.09 31.23
CA PRO A 721 19.90 -0.93 31.13
C PRO A 721 19.47 0.45 30.61
#